data_b32a379f64a7682776f0e2b07e39b6e0
#
_entry.id   b32a379f64a7682776f0e2b07e39b6e0
#
_cell.length_a   1.000
_cell.length_b   1.000
_cell.length_c   1.000
_cell.angle_alpha   90.00
_cell.angle_beta   90.00
_cell.angle_gamma   90.00
#
_symmetry.space_group_name_H-M   'P 1'
#
loop_
_entity.id
_entity.type
_entity.pdbx_description
1 polymer ?
#
loop_
_entity_poly.entity_id
_entity_poly.type
_entity_poly.pdbx_seq_one_letter_code
_entity_poly.pdbx_strand_id
1 'polypeptide(L)'
;MRRYLLFLFLLITFIPNLSNAQTEERILEEISLSASDPDVFTEDLTAQLELLKPLQKNPLNLNIISEEELQQLFFLSANQINQFFLHRQKSGPFISVNELQVIPGFTPEVIIQMLPYITVKSSNTLKISELRKKSLDNSAWSMFTYSRTLQPAKGYQIKDPERSKYQGSPDRLLVRFRWSHQDKLLFTLNMKKDPGEPFFAAKQRYGFDYYAGSIYYRNIKQAKHLILGDFHVQLGQGLMVWTGPQFGNRNAIAPILQQPIGIRPHTGMTESRFFRGIAASFRKKNFQFIPFLSYKKETATLQHLPEKGWVVTSINYSGLHRTPSEQRNRQTTGIFNAGTSMHWSNLNWKLGLGYLYHQLQYPLQPRPTYYNQYRFRGTTLHQLNAHYQYSFYNLLLYGETAHSLSSGWANYHGLTASLGRKFSFNIRYRHYQPNYQQFFAQSFQAQSNLGNEQGAYLSLAYHPSRKFDWIASFDYVQFEKPRYRVRLPSEGWLFQSQMSYIWYKKGYLRLRYQYKWFQENFPAESKLQSRIANVLRLQLRLNFQYKLTDSWMLNNQVEGRHFAKDAAYPKRGFLALQDLIWKNPGNPLSANLRLAWFNVDSYDARIYTYERDVLYAFSFPSFFRNGIRTYANIKYRIGKSLEFWGKAAHTHYFGIDEMGSGLDLIAGNQRTDIRFQIRYSWN
;
A
#
# COMPACT_ATOMS: atom_id res chain seq x y z
N MET A 1 18.81 -30.76 18.60
CA MET A 1 18.02 -29.54 18.86
C MET A 1 18.64 -28.58 19.90
N ARG A 2 19.45 -29.00 20.86
CA ARG A 2 20.01 -28.11 21.91
C ARG A 2 21.31 -27.35 21.57
N ARG A 3 21.97 -27.63 20.44
CA ARG A 3 23.28 -27.02 20.08
C ARG A 3 23.19 -25.76 19.19
N TYR A 4 22.05 -25.41 18.66
CA TYR A 4 21.91 -24.25 17.75
C TYR A 4 21.34 -22.98 18.40
N LEU A 5 20.88 -23.04 19.66
CA LEU A 5 20.36 -21.90 20.41
C LEU A 5 21.45 -21.01 21.06
N LEU A 6 22.69 -21.45 21.10
CA LEU A 6 23.79 -20.77 21.82
C LEU A 6 24.55 -19.73 20.97
N PHE A 7 24.32 -19.68 19.64
CA PHE A 7 24.99 -18.70 18.76
C PHE A 7 24.31 -17.33 18.69
N LEU A 8 23.18 -17.16 19.35
CA LEU A 8 22.37 -15.93 19.24
C LEU A 8 22.63 -14.87 20.33
N PHE A 9 23.53 -15.12 21.27
CA PHE A 9 23.60 -14.32 22.51
C PHE A 9 24.92 -13.60 22.81
N LEU A 10 25.89 -13.57 21.92
CA LEU A 10 27.18 -12.90 22.20
C LEU A 10 27.41 -11.73 21.24
N LEU A 11 27.20 -10.52 21.73
CA LEU A 11 28.00 -9.32 21.53
C LEU A 11 27.25 -8.06 22.01
N ILE A 12 27.50 -7.73 23.27
CA ILE A 12 27.12 -6.43 23.87
C ILE A 12 28.43 -5.69 24.16
N THR A 13 28.57 -4.47 23.65
CA THR A 13 29.02 -3.22 24.24
C THR A 13 29.67 -2.28 23.25
N PHE A 14 29.28 -1.05 23.35
CA PHE A 14 29.87 0.28 23.17
C PHE A 14 29.12 1.29 22.26
N ILE A 15 29.01 2.52 22.71
CA ILE A 15 28.17 3.70 22.37
C ILE A 15 29.04 4.73 21.59
N PRO A 16 28.57 5.84 20.95
CA PRO A 16 27.26 6.38 20.56
C PRO A 16 27.12 7.08 19.15
N ASN A 17 25.93 7.60 18.89
CA ASN A 17 25.43 8.72 18.03
C ASN A 17 24.92 8.51 16.59
N LEU A 18 23.63 8.78 16.47
CA LEU A 18 22.70 9.38 15.48
C LEU A 18 22.84 9.23 13.95
N SER A 19 21.77 8.71 13.26
CA SER A 19 21.38 9.11 11.90
C SER A 19 19.95 8.72 11.47
N ASN A 20 19.39 9.49 10.53
CA ASN A 20 17.99 9.62 10.11
C ASN A 20 17.42 8.51 9.19
N ALA A 21 18.07 7.39 9.01
CA ALA A 21 17.68 6.36 8.00
C ALA A 21 16.58 5.38 8.45
N GLN A 22 16.19 5.43 9.71
CA GLN A 22 15.30 4.44 10.34
C GLN A 22 13.80 4.63 10.02
N THR A 23 13.42 5.80 9.56
CA THR A 23 12.00 6.21 9.51
C THR A 23 11.25 5.63 8.33
N GLU A 24 11.82 5.62 7.13
CA GLU A 24 11.16 5.09 5.93
C GLU A 24 10.89 3.60 6.04
N GLU A 25 11.85 2.84 6.52
CA GLU A 25 11.74 1.39 6.64
C GLU A 25 10.72 0.96 7.68
N ARG A 26 10.61 1.71 8.77
CA ARG A 26 9.60 1.47 9.78
C ARG A 26 8.19 1.76 9.26
N ILE A 27 8.01 2.85 8.51
CA ILE A 27 6.76 3.16 7.83
C ILE A 27 6.40 2.02 6.87
N LEU A 28 7.37 1.52 6.09
CA LEU A 28 7.17 0.41 5.17
C LEU A 28 6.81 -0.90 5.87
N GLU A 29 7.46 -1.22 6.96
CA GLU A 29 7.14 -2.41 7.74
C GLU A 29 5.72 -2.33 8.33
N GLU A 30 5.32 -1.21 8.90
CA GLU A 30 3.97 -1.01 9.43
C GLU A 30 2.89 -1.10 8.36
N ILE A 31 3.15 -0.49 7.21
CA ILE A 31 2.25 -0.53 6.06
C ILE A 31 2.15 -1.96 5.50
N SER A 32 3.26 -2.69 5.43
CA SER A 32 3.30 -4.07 4.95
C SER A 32 2.47 -5.03 5.79
N LEU A 33 2.45 -4.79 7.10
CA LEU A 33 1.66 -5.59 8.03
C LEU A 33 0.15 -5.38 7.84
N SER A 34 -0.23 -4.27 7.23
CA SER A 34 -1.63 -3.94 6.91
C SER A 34 -2.09 -4.45 5.55
N ALA A 35 -1.18 -4.86 4.67
CA ALA A 35 -1.54 -5.34 3.33
C ALA A 35 -2.28 -6.69 3.39
N SER A 36 -3.43 -6.76 2.74
CA SER A 36 -4.18 -8.01 2.56
C SER A 36 -3.61 -8.86 1.43
N ASP A 37 -3.02 -8.21 0.42
CA ASP A 37 -2.29 -8.81 -0.69
C ASP A 37 -0.99 -8.01 -0.91
N PRO A 38 0.17 -8.55 -0.50
CA PRO A 38 1.44 -7.84 -0.59
C PRO A 38 1.85 -7.49 -2.02
N ASP A 39 1.54 -8.32 -3.01
CA ASP A 39 2.03 -8.16 -4.38
C ASP A 39 1.38 -6.95 -5.09
N VAL A 40 0.07 -6.76 -4.90
CA VAL A 40 -0.66 -5.58 -5.46
C VAL A 40 -0.29 -4.30 -4.71
N PHE A 41 -0.11 -4.41 -3.41
CA PHE A 41 0.16 -3.26 -2.54
C PHE A 41 1.55 -2.64 -2.74
N THR A 42 2.54 -3.45 -3.11
CA THR A 42 3.94 -3.00 -3.25
C THR A 42 4.16 -1.98 -4.35
N GLU A 43 3.50 -2.13 -5.49
CA GLU A 43 3.68 -1.22 -6.64
C GLU A 43 3.05 0.16 -6.38
N ASP A 44 1.93 0.21 -5.66
CA ASP A 44 1.26 1.46 -5.29
C ASP A 44 2.00 2.22 -4.18
N LEU A 45 2.64 1.51 -3.25
CA LEU A 45 3.42 2.11 -2.16
C LEU A 45 4.61 2.92 -2.65
N THR A 46 5.18 2.53 -3.79
CA THR A 46 6.27 3.26 -4.44
C THR A 46 5.91 4.73 -4.70
N ALA A 47 4.70 4.98 -5.20
CA ALA A 47 4.24 6.32 -5.52
C ALA A 47 4.17 7.22 -4.27
N GLN A 48 3.85 6.66 -3.10
CA GLN A 48 3.81 7.41 -1.84
C GLN A 48 5.21 7.77 -1.34
N LEU A 49 6.15 6.84 -1.44
CA LEU A 49 7.52 7.11 -1.00
C LEU A 49 8.25 8.07 -1.94
N GLU A 50 7.90 8.10 -3.22
CA GLU A 50 8.39 9.12 -4.14
C GLU A 50 8.00 10.53 -3.69
N LEU A 51 6.86 10.71 -2.99
CA LEU A 51 6.45 12.00 -2.43
C LEU A 51 7.25 12.40 -1.18
N LEU A 52 7.72 11.47 -0.39
CA LEU A 52 8.48 11.76 0.84
C LEU A 52 9.94 12.16 0.57
N LYS A 53 10.57 11.64 -0.50
CA LYS A 53 11.99 11.92 -0.78
C LYS A 53 12.33 13.39 -1.01
N PRO A 54 11.57 14.16 -1.80
CA PRO A 54 11.79 15.60 -1.91
C PRO A 54 11.69 16.32 -0.56
N LEU A 55 10.79 15.86 0.34
CA LEU A 55 10.60 16.43 1.66
C LEU A 55 11.79 16.19 2.61
N GLN A 56 12.58 15.14 2.38
CA GLN A 56 13.84 14.95 3.13
C GLN A 56 14.92 15.97 2.73
N LYS A 57 14.95 16.35 1.45
CA LYS A 57 15.88 17.39 0.96
C LYS A 57 15.42 18.79 1.34
N ASN A 58 14.11 19.03 1.27
CA ASN A 58 13.45 20.30 1.57
C ASN A 58 12.38 20.09 2.63
N PRO A 59 12.73 20.00 3.93
CA PRO A 59 11.78 19.75 5.00
C PRO A 59 10.69 20.82 5.07
N LEU A 60 9.48 20.40 5.38
CA LEU A 60 8.30 21.23 5.53
C LEU A 60 8.43 22.13 6.76
N ASN A 61 8.29 23.44 6.60
CA ASN A 61 8.32 24.36 7.73
C ASN A 61 6.96 24.41 8.43
N LEU A 62 6.92 23.95 9.68
CA LEU A 62 5.69 23.83 10.48
C LEU A 62 4.94 25.17 10.65
N ASN A 63 5.63 26.30 10.56
CA ASN A 63 5.02 27.62 10.76
C ASN A 63 4.25 28.14 9.55
N ILE A 64 4.59 27.66 8.34
CA ILE A 64 3.99 28.14 7.08
C ILE A 64 3.27 27.05 6.28
N ILE A 65 3.39 25.78 6.70
CA ILE A 65 2.84 24.64 6.01
C ILE A 65 1.31 24.74 5.87
N SER A 66 0.81 24.40 4.69
CA SER A 66 -0.63 24.21 4.42
C SER A 66 -1.10 22.81 4.85
N GLU A 67 -2.43 22.63 4.96
CA GLU A 67 -3.00 21.34 5.29
C GLU A 67 -2.67 20.27 4.23
N GLU A 68 -2.72 20.63 2.96
CA GLU A 68 -2.43 19.73 1.85
C GLU A 68 -0.96 19.32 1.79
N GLU A 69 -0.05 20.21 2.20
CA GLU A 69 1.37 19.87 2.32
C GLU A 69 1.62 18.92 3.49
N LEU A 70 0.95 19.13 4.63
CA LEU A 70 1.06 18.23 5.78
C LEU A 70 0.44 16.86 5.49
N GLN A 71 -0.62 16.77 4.68
CA GLN A 71 -1.23 15.53 4.21
C GLN A 71 -0.29 14.68 3.33
N GLN A 72 0.78 15.25 2.77
CA GLN A 72 1.81 14.48 2.07
C GLN A 72 2.53 13.50 3.01
N LEU A 73 2.55 13.79 4.31
CA LEU A 73 2.97 12.86 5.34
C LEU A 73 1.82 11.86 5.61
N PHE A 74 1.62 10.94 4.68
CA PHE A 74 0.47 10.03 4.62
C PHE A 74 0.30 9.11 5.84
N PHE A 75 1.31 9.02 6.71
CA PHE A 75 1.27 8.30 7.98
C PHE A 75 0.61 9.11 9.11
N LEU A 76 0.35 10.41 8.91
CA LEU A 76 -0.42 11.22 9.85
C LEU A 76 -1.91 10.96 9.66
N SER A 77 -2.65 10.87 10.76
CA SER A 77 -4.11 10.79 10.72
C SER A 77 -4.72 12.17 10.49
N ALA A 78 -5.95 12.21 9.95
CA ALA A 78 -6.71 13.47 9.79
C ALA A 78 -6.92 14.20 11.12
N ASN A 79 -7.09 13.45 12.23
CA ASN A 79 -7.20 14.04 13.56
C ASN A 79 -5.89 14.73 13.99
N GLN A 80 -4.74 14.10 13.76
CA GLN A 80 -3.43 14.71 14.06
C GLN A 80 -3.21 15.99 13.26
N ILE A 81 -3.54 15.98 11.96
CA ILE A 81 -3.44 17.17 11.12
C ILE A 81 -4.36 18.28 11.63
N ASN A 82 -5.60 17.96 11.96
CA ASN A 82 -6.52 18.93 12.51
C ASN A 82 -6.03 19.52 13.85
N GLN A 83 -5.59 18.66 14.78
CA GLN A 83 -5.04 19.09 16.08
C GLN A 83 -3.78 19.96 15.92
N PHE A 84 -2.94 19.67 14.92
CA PHE A 84 -1.78 20.49 14.59
C PHE A 84 -2.20 21.91 14.19
N PHE A 85 -3.18 22.09 13.30
CA PHE A 85 -3.63 23.41 12.87
C PHE A 85 -4.36 24.15 13.98
N LEU A 86 -5.17 23.46 14.79
CA LEU A 86 -5.83 24.05 15.97
C LEU A 86 -4.80 24.52 17.01
N HIS A 87 -3.74 23.75 17.26
CA HIS A 87 -2.67 24.15 18.16
C HIS A 87 -1.95 25.38 17.63
N ARG A 88 -1.53 25.39 16.35
CA ARG A 88 -0.86 26.54 15.73
C ARG A 88 -1.71 27.81 15.75
N GLN A 89 -3.04 27.68 15.61
CA GLN A 89 -3.95 28.82 15.69
C GLN A 89 -4.08 29.38 17.12
N LYS A 90 -4.12 28.50 18.12
CA LYS A 90 -4.30 28.88 19.54
C LYS A 90 -3.00 29.35 20.21
N SER A 91 -1.90 28.66 19.94
CA SER A 91 -0.61 28.88 20.62
C SER A 91 0.37 29.70 19.81
N GLY A 92 0.03 30.05 18.55
CA GLY A 92 0.91 30.75 17.64
C GLY A 92 1.94 29.86 16.93
N PRO A 93 2.98 30.48 16.35
CA PRO A 93 4.01 29.76 15.62
C PRO A 93 4.87 28.89 16.55
N PHE A 94 5.27 27.73 16.06
CA PHE A 94 6.17 26.81 16.77
C PHE A 94 7.56 27.43 16.94
N ILE A 95 8.14 27.29 18.13
CA ILE A 95 9.50 27.66 18.46
C ILE A 95 10.43 26.46 18.24
N SER A 96 9.94 25.25 18.50
CA SER A 96 10.70 24.01 18.41
C SER A 96 9.84 22.86 17.91
N VAL A 97 10.46 21.91 17.19
CA VAL A 97 9.80 20.64 16.80
C VAL A 97 9.33 19.85 18.03
N ASN A 98 9.96 20.03 19.19
CA ASN A 98 9.57 19.36 20.43
C ASN A 98 8.16 19.74 20.91
N GLU A 99 7.63 20.91 20.51
CA GLU A 99 6.27 21.32 20.85
C GLU A 99 5.19 20.41 20.26
N LEU A 100 5.49 19.65 19.23
CA LEU A 100 4.57 18.62 18.74
C LEU A 100 4.15 17.62 19.82
N GLN A 101 4.97 17.43 20.88
CA GLN A 101 4.67 16.53 21.98
C GLN A 101 3.49 16.98 22.87
N VAL A 102 3.12 18.26 22.81
CA VAL A 102 1.98 18.77 23.58
C VAL A 102 0.65 18.64 22.83
N ILE A 103 0.72 18.37 21.53
CA ILE A 103 -0.47 18.22 20.70
C ILE A 103 -1.08 16.83 20.91
N PRO A 104 -2.39 16.73 21.21
CA PRO A 104 -3.07 15.44 21.35
C PRO A 104 -2.89 14.56 20.11
N GLY A 105 -2.55 13.27 20.31
CA GLY A 105 -2.36 12.30 19.24
C GLY A 105 -0.97 12.28 18.59
N PHE A 106 -0.08 13.22 18.93
CA PHE A 106 1.33 13.18 18.50
C PHE A 106 2.16 12.35 19.48
N THR A 107 2.22 11.06 19.23
CA THR A 107 3.06 10.15 20.01
C THR A 107 4.54 10.34 19.68
N PRO A 108 5.46 9.96 20.57
CA PRO A 108 6.89 9.98 20.27
C PRO A 108 7.24 9.24 18.99
N GLU A 109 6.51 8.18 18.69
CA GLU A 109 6.66 7.36 17.49
C GLU A 109 6.34 8.15 16.22
N VAL A 110 5.20 8.83 16.19
CA VAL A 110 4.77 9.69 15.08
C VAL A 110 5.75 10.87 14.89
N ILE A 111 6.19 11.48 15.98
CA ILE A 111 7.16 12.60 15.91
C ILE A 111 8.48 12.14 15.32
N ILE A 112 9.01 10.98 15.75
CA ILE A 112 10.24 10.40 15.18
C ILE A 112 10.07 10.14 13.69
N GLN A 113 8.90 9.67 13.24
CA GLN A 113 8.59 9.48 11.82
C GLN A 113 8.57 10.81 11.05
N MET A 114 8.12 11.89 11.66
CA MET A 114 8.06 13.21 11.03
C MET A 114 9.42 13.92 10.92
N LEU A 115 10.33 13.72 11.89
CA LEU A 115 11.58 14.46 12.00
C LEU A 115 12.37 14.64 10.71
N PRO A 116 12.50 13.63 9.80
CA PRO A 116 13.22 13.79 8.55
C PRO A 116 12.58 14.75 7.54
N TYR A 117 11.29 15.05 7.71
CA TYR A 117 10.44 15.74 6.74
C TYR A 117 10.01 17.13 7.19
N ILE A 118 10.30 17.52 8.43
CA ILE A 118 9.82 18.76 9.03
C ILE A 118 10.96 19.61 9.60
N THR A 119 10.71 20.91 9.66
CA THR A 119 11.61 21.89 10.28
C THR A 119 10.81 23.02 10.92
N VAL A 120 11.40 23.71 11.88
CA VAL A 120 10.88 24.95 12.45
C VAL A 120 11.84 26.07 12.08
N LYS A 121 11.40 26.98 11.23
CA LYS A 121 12.13 28.21 10.91
C LYS A 121 11.24 29.41 11.25
N SER A 122 11.81 30.46 11.82
CA SER A 122 11.08 31.72 12.04
C SER A 122 10.60 32.27 10.69
N SER A 123 9.38 32.83 10.66
CA SER A 123 8.82 33.45 9.44
C SER A 123 9.67 34.66 8.97
N ASN A 124 10.43 35.27 9.86
CA ASN A 124 11.28 36.43 9.56
C ASN A 124 12.62 36.09 8.91
N THR A 125 12.99 34.78 8.79
CA THR A 125 14.29 34.37 8.22
C THR A 125 14.21 33.91 6.77
N LEU A 126 13.06 33.98 6.13
CA LEU A 126 12.94 33.73 4.69
C LEU A 126 13.53 34.90 3.91
N LYS A 127 14.84 34.85 3.63
CA LYS A 127 15.47 35.78 2.71
C LYS A 127 14.85 35.65 1.33
N ILE A 128 14.49 36.74 0.69
CA ILE A 128 13.97 36.82 -0.70
C ILE A 128 14.88 36.03 -1.66
N SER A 129 16.17 35.91 -1.36
CA SER A 129 17.15 35.10 -2.09
C SER A 129 16.88 33.60 -2.03
N GLU A 130 16.32 33.06 -0.92
CA GLU A 130 15.95 31.62 -0.81
C GLU A 130 14.65 31.30 -1.59
N LEU A 131 13.70 32.24 -1.60
CA LEU A 131 12.50 32.13 -2.43
C LEU A 131 12.85 32.17 -3.93
N ARG A 132 13.80 33.03 -4.32
CA ARG A 132 14.29 33.11 -5.70
C ARG A 132 15.08 31.86 -6.11
N LYS A 133 15.90 31.29 -5.22
CA LYS A 133 16.64 30.06 -5.45
C LYS A 133 15.73 28.83 -5.59
N LYS A 134 14.65 28.76 -4.81
CA LYS A 134 13.63 27.71 -4.88
C LYS A 134 12.79 27.76 -6.17
N SER A 135 12.68 28.96 -6.79
CA SER A 135 11.94 29.16 -8.05
C SER A 135 12.69 28.74 -9.33
N LEU A 136 13.99 28.47 -9.23
CA LEU A 136 14.85 28.11 -10.38
C LEU A 136 15.27 26.64 -10.41
N ASP A 137 14.85 25.82 -9.41
CA ASP A 137 15.27 24.42 -9.32
C ASP A 137 14.54 23.54 -10.34
N ASN A 138 15.27 23.20 -11.39
CA ASN A 138 14.94 22.08 -12.27
C ASN A 138 15.54 20.81 -11.67
N SER A 139 14.76 19.77 -11.51
CA SER A 139 15.29 18.47 -11.14
C SER A 139 14.78 17.40 -12.09
N ALA A 140 15.70 16.61 -12.59
CA ALA A 140 15.36 15.45 -13.42
C ALA A 140 16.08 14.21 -12.91
N TRP A 141 15.47 13.06 -13.07
CA TRP A 141 16.15 11.79 -12.84
C TRP A 141 15.55 10.68 -13.70
N SER A 142 16.41 9.75 -14.08
CA SER A 142 16.02 8.49 -14.69
C SER A 142 16.47 7.32 -13.83
N MET A 143 15.74 6.23 -13.89
CA MET A 143 16.04 5.02 -13.15
C MET A 143 15.72 3.80 -14.00
N PHE A 144 16.69 2.91 -14.10
CA PHE A 144 16.54 1.61 -14.73
C PHE A 144 16.68 0.52 -13.69
N THR A 145 15.77 -0.46 -13.69
CA THR A 145 15.82 -1.62 -12.79
C THR A 145 15.70 -2.90 -13.61
N TYR A 146 16.64 -3.80 -13.40
CA TYR A 146 16.65 -5.16 -13.93
C TYR A 146 16.46 -6.14 -12.80
N SER A 147 15.64 -7.17 -13.00
CA SER A 147 15.56 -8.29 -12.05
C SER A 147 15.26 -9.62 -12.75
N ARG A 148 15.76 -10.71 -12.15
CA ARG A 148 15.58 -12.07 -12.68
C ARG A 148 15.67 -13.11 -11.56
N THR A 149 14.83 -14.16 -11.66
CA THR A 149 15.02 -15.41 -10.93
C THR A 149 15.92 -16.31 -11.78
N LEU A 150 17.03 -16.81 -11.20
CA LEU A 150 18.04 -17.56 -11.96
C LEU A 150 17.54 -18.96 -12.37
N GLN A 151 16.77 -19.61 -11.51
CA GLN A 151 16.20 -20.92 -11.81
C GLN A 151 15.04 -20.78 -12.79
N PRO A 152 15.07 -21.48 -13.93
CA PRO A 152 14.02 -21.33 -14.94
C PRO A 152 12.73 -21.99 -14.49
N ALA A 153 11.62 -21.28 -14.59
CA ALA A 153 10.30 -21.83 -14.38
C ALA A 153 9.86 -22.69 -15.57
N LYS A 154 8.97 -23.63 -15.33
CA LYS A 154 8.41 -24.57 -16.33
C LYS A 154 7.87 -23.87 -17.57
N GLY A 155 7.24 -22.72 -17.41
CA GLY A 155 6.68 -21.94 -18.51
C GLY A 155 7.70 -21.50 -19.57
N TYR A 156 9.01 -21.42 -19.23
CA TYR A 156 10.08 -21.12 -20.17
C TYR A 156 10.68 -22.36 -20.88
N GLN A 157 10.42 -23.55 -20.34
CA GLN A 157 11.02 -24.80 -20.79
C GLN A 157 10.13 -25.59 -21.77
N ILE A 158 8.83 -25.23 -21.86
CA ILE A 158 7.86 -25.90 -22.71
C ILE A 158 8.19 -25.63 -24.18
N LYS A 159 8.57 -26.68 -24.91
CA LYS A 159 8.89 -26.61 -26.35
C LYS A 159 7.66 -26.81 -27.24
N ASP A 160 6.67 -27.55 -26.75
CA ASP A 160 5.43 -27.87 -27.45
C ASP A 160 4.66 -26.58 -27.81
N PRO A 161 4.39 -26.29 -29.10
CA PRO A 161 3.67 -25.11 -29.53
C PRO A 161 2.18 -25.10 -29.10
N GLU A 162 1.56 -26.25 -28.96
CA GLU A 162 0.14 -26.39 -28.60
C GLU A 162 -0.10 -26.12 -27.10
N ARG A 163 0.93 -26.23 -26.28
CA ARG A 163 0.83 -26.00 -24.84
C ARG A 163 1.04 -24.53 -24.48
N SER A 164 0.26 -24.08 -23.51
CA SER A 164 0.44 -22.75 -22.93
C SER A 164 1.85 -22.60 -22.36
N LYS A 165 2.58 -21.54 -22.77
CA LYS A 165 3.95 -21.22 -22.35
C LYS A 165 4.16 -19.73 -22.29
N TYR A 166 5.24 -19.30 -21.66
CA TYR A 166 5.63 -17.90 -21.68
C TYR A 166 6.18 -17.47 -23.04
N GLN A 167 5.74 -16.29 -23.49
CA GLN A 167 6.07 -15.76 -24.82
C GLN A 167 7.36 -14.92 -24.82
N GLY A 168 7.87 -14.53 -23.65
CA GLY A 168 9.04 -13.69 -23.48
C GLY A 168 10.06 -14.24 -22.52
N SER A 169 11.14 -13.48 -22.30
CA SER A 169 12.26 -13.83 -21.42
C SER A 169 11.90 -13.75 -19.93
N PRO A 170 12.64 -14.43 -19.03
CA PRO A 170 12.44 -14.36 -17.59
C PRO A 170 12.88 -13.02 -16.96
N ASP A 171 13.35 -12.07 -17.76
CA ASP A 171 13.85 -10.79 -17.28
C ASP A 171 12.71 -9.81 -17.01
N ARG A 172 12.78 -9.10 -15.90
CA ARG A 172 11.92 -7.96 -15.57
C ARG A 172 12.70 -6.67 -15.79
N LEU A 173 12.11 -5.74 -16.55
CA LEU A 173 12.70 -4.45 -16.85
C LEU A 173 11.75 -3.34 -16.41
N LEU A 174 12.26 -2.37 -15.66
CA LEU A 174 11.51 -1.18 -15.24
C LEU A 174 12.32 0.06 -15.59
N VAL A 175 11.67 1.04 -16.22
CA VAL A 175 12.26 2.35 -16.51
C VAL A 175 11.35 3.41 -15.93
N ARG A 176 11.92 4.37 -15.22
CA ARG A 176 11.23 5.54 -14.67
C ARG A 176 11.96 6.79 -15.06
N PHE A 177 11.21 7.80 -15.49
CA PHE A 177 11.72 9.14 -15.73
C PHE A 177 10.84 10.15 -15.02
N ARG A 178 11.46 11.12 -14.37
CA ARG A 178 10.82 12.24 -13.72
C ARG A 178 11.55 13.52 -14.06
N TRP A 179 10.79 14.54 -14.38
CA TRP A 179 11.29 15.89 -14.56
C TRP A 179 10.34 16.86 -13.87
N SER A 180 10.88 17.74 -13.03
CA SER A 180 10.12 18.77 -12.35
C SER A 180 10.73 20.13 -12.58
N HIS A 181 9.88 21.12 -12.79
CA HIS A 181 10.24 22.52 -12.99
C HIS A 181 9.54 23.39 -11.94
N GLN A 182 10.32 24.08 -11.11
CA GLN A 182 9.86 25.06 -10.10
C GLN A 182 8.74 24.56 -9.17
N ASP A 183 8.71 23.29 -8.82
CA ASP A 183 7.60 22.66 -8.08
C ASP A 183 6.19 22.89 -8.69
N LYS A 184 6.12 23.53 -9.87
CA LYS A 184 4.86 23.83 -10.57
C LYS A 184 4.49 22.80 -11.62
N LEU A 185 5.49 22.26 -12.30
CA LEU A 185 5.30 21.28 -13.36
C LEU A 185 6.05 19.99 -13.03
N LEU A 186 5.35 18.87 -13.12
CA LEU A 186 5.93 17.54 -13.00
C LEU A 186 5.57 16.71 -14.24
N PHE A 187 6.57 16.21 -14.94
CA PHE A 187 6.42 15.20 -15.98
C PHE A 187 6.86 13.84 -15.45
N THR A 188 6.07 12.81 -15.70
CA THR A 188 6.35 11.43 -15.29
C THR A 188 6.22 10.49 -16.47
N LEU A 189 7.14 9.51 -16.56
CA LEU A 189 7.06 8.41 -17.51
C LEU A 189 7.53 7.12 -16.84
N ASN A 190 6.73 6.07 -16.97
CA ASN A 190 7.01 4.74 -16.46
C ASN A 190 6.85 3.73 -17.58
N MET A 191 7.77 2.77 -17.66
CA MET A 191 7.71 1.66 -18.60
C MET A 191 8.05 0.37 -17.86
N LYS A 192 7.29 -0.72 -18.10
CA LYS A 192 7.47 -2.00 -17.43
C LYS A 192 7.32 -3.15 -18.42
N LYS A 193 8.18 -4.17 -18.25
CA LYS A 193 8.07 -5.51 -18.79
C LYS A 193 8.20 -6.50 -17.64
N ASP A 194 7.19 -7.32 -17.42
CA ASP A 194 7.24 -8.38 -16.41
C ASP A 194 7.89 -9.67 -16.96
N PRO A 195 8.38 -10.59 -16.08
CA PRO A 195 8.94 -11.87 -16.51
C PRO A 195 7.93 -12.68 -17.32
N GLY A 196 8.37 -13.20 -18.48
CA GLY A 196 7.54 -13.99 -19.39
C GLY A 196 6.80 -13.19 -20.45
N GLU A 197 6.83 -11.86 -20.39
CA GLU A 197 6.21 -11.01 -21.41
C GLU A 197 7.12 -10.82 -22.63
N PRO A 198 6.54 -10.73 -23.83
CA PRO A 198 7.28 -10.37 -25.03
C PRO A 198 7.91 -8.97 -24.92
N PHE A 199 9.04 -8.78 -25.61
CA PHE A 199 9.74 -7.50 -25.69
C PHE A 199 10.14 -7.24 -27.14
N PHE A 200 9.69 -6.14 -27.74
CA PHE A 200 9.77 -5.85 -29.18
C PHE A 200 9.17 -6.97 -30.06
N ALA A 201 8.20 -7.69 -29.56
CA ALA A 201 7.56 -8.82 -30.23
C ALA A 201 6.06 -8.87 -29.93
N ALA A 202 5.30 -9.65 -30.71
CA ALA A 202 3.86 -9.84 -30.58
C ALA A 202 3.09 -8.50 -30.56
N LYS A 203 2.25 -8.27 -29.55
CA LYS A 203 1.52 -7.00 -29.37
C LYS A 203 2.38 -5.88 -28.78
N GLN A 204 3.58 -6.18 -28.25
CA GLN A 204 4.51 -5.22 -27.64
C GLN A 204 5.53 -4.67 -28.67
N ARG A 205 5.03 -4.12 -29.77
CA ARG A 205 5.88 -3.60 -30.89
C ARG A 205 6.86 -2.50 -30.45
N TYR A 206 6.52 -1.72 -29.41
CA TYR A 206 7.36 -0.64 -28.88
C TYR A 206 8.23 -1.07 -27.70
N GLY A 207 8.32 -2.37 -27.41
CA GLY A 207 9.18 -2.97 -26.39
C GLY A 207 8.41 -3.36 -25.14
N PHE A 208 8.07 -2.40 -24.30
CA PHE A 208 7.45 -2.68 -23.01
C PHE A 208 5.97 -3.06 -23.15
N ASP A 209 5.46 -3.85 -22.20
CA ASP A 209 4.05 -4.17 -22.12
C ASP A 209 3.23 -3.00 -21.57
N TYR A 210 3.77 -2.31 -20.57
CA TYR A 210 3.13 -1.21 -19.88
C TYR A 210 3.84 0.11 -20.06
N TYR A 211 3.03 1.15 -20.31
CA TYR A 211 3.42 2.56 -20.39
C TYR A 211 2.45 3.39 -19.59
N ALA A 212 2.96 4.23 -18.70
CA ALA A 212 2.19 5.25 -18.00
C ALA A 212 2.94 6.57 -17.98
N GLY A 213 2.19 7.65 -18.14
CA GLY A 213 2.79 8.98 -18.13
C GLY A 213 1.79 10.05 -17.77
N SER A 214 2.27 11.12 -17.15
CA SER A 214 1.45 12.27 -16.82
C SER A 214 2.22 13.58 -16.86
N ILE A 215 1.50 14.64 -17.16
CA ILE A 215 1.91 16.04 -17.01
C ILE A 215 1.05 16.62 -15.91
N TYR A 216 1.67 17.08 -14.84
CA TYR A 216 0.99 17.63 -13.66
C TYR A 216 1.43 19.07 -13.43
N TYR A 217 0.45 19.98 -13.51
CA TYR A 217 0.59 21.40 -13.22
C TYR A 217 -0.03 21.76 -11.87
N ARG A 218 0.68 22.60 -11.10
CA ARG A 218 0.24 23.14 -9.82
C ARG A 218 0.08 24.66 -9.89
N ASN A 219 -0.97 25.18 -9.28
CA ASN A 219 -1.21 26.61 -9.06
C ASN A 219 -1.23 27.45 -10.36
N ILE A 220 -2.05 27.05 -11.34
CA ILE A 220 -2.29 27.81 -12.57
C ILE A 220 -3.54 28.67 -12.37
N LYS A 221 -3.41 29.95 -12.08
CA LYS A 221 -4.53 30.87 -11.85
C LYS A 221 -5.54 30.28 -10.85
N GLN A 222 -6.75 29.95 -11.30
CA GLN A 222 -7.81 29.36 -10.47
C GLN A 222 -7.71 27.85 -10.32
N ALA A 223 -7.00 27.16 -11.24
CA ALA A 223 -6.76 25.74 -11.15
C ALA A 223 -5.59 25.44 -10.20
N LYS A 224 -5.90 24.83 -9.07
CA LYS A 224 -4.90 24.43 -8.09
C LYS A 224 -4.05 23.24 -8.60
N HIS A 225 -4.71 22.30 -9.26
CA HIS A 225 -4.11 21.11 -9.85
C HIS A 225 -4.72 20.89 -11.24
N LEU A 226 -3.89 20.55 -12.21
CA LEU A 226 -4.27 20.09 -13.55
C LEU A 226 -3.40 18.89 -13.90
N ILE A 227 -4.01 17.78 -14.30
CA ILE A 227 -3.31 16.56 -14.68
C ILE A 227 -3.78 16.14 -16.08
N LEU A 228 -2.82 15.88 -16.96
CA LEU A 228 -3.03 15.25 -18.26
C LEU A 228 -2.30 13.92 -18.28
N GLY A 229 -2.94 12.84 -18.74
CA GLY A 229 -2.38 11.49 -18.77
C GLY A 229 -2.91 10.61 -17.65
N ASP A 230 -2.04 9.91 -16.94
CA ASP A 230 -2.41 8.92 -15.92
C ASP A 230 -2.49 9.55 -14.53
N PHE A 231 -3.62 9.31 -13.82
CA PHE A 231 -3.89 9.94 -12.54
C PHE A 231 -4.70 9.06 -11.60
N HIS A 232 -4.62 9.39 -10.32
CA HIS A 232 -5.45 8.85 -9.25
C HIS A 232 -6.48 9.86 -8.78
N VAL A 233 -7.63 9.34 -8.32
CA VAL A 233 -8.70 10.10 -7.67
C VAL A 233 -8.99 9.46 -6.31
N GLN A 234 -8.99 10.28 -5.25
CA GLN A 234 -9.24 9.85 -3.87
C GLN A 234 -10.19 10.83 -3.21
N LEU A 235 -11.44 10.39 -3.00
CA LEU A 235 -12.52 11.22 -2.47
C LEU A 235 -13.18 10.54 -1.25
N GLY A 236 -13.63 11.36 -0.30
CA GLY A 236 -14.34 10.89 0.88
C GLY A 236 -13.58 9.85 1.70
N GLN A 237 -14.24 8.76 2.03
CA GLN A 237 -13.66 7.58 2.70
C GLN A 237 -13.52 6.39 1.73
N GLY A 238 -13.61 6.66 0.43
CA GLY A 238 -13.38 5.69 -0.63
C GLY A 238 -14.53 4.77 -0.95
N LEU A 239 -15.76 5.11 -0.59
CA LEU A 239 -16.93 4.31 -0.95
C LEU A 239 -17.24 4.40 -2.44
N MET A 240 -17.17 5.59 -3.05
CA MET A 240 -17.41 5.79 -4.47
C MET A 240 -16.15 5.62 -5.31
N VAL A 241 -15.08 6.34 -4.97
CA VAL A 241 -13.81 6.29 -5.70
C VAL A 241 -12.60 6.49 -4.79
N TRP A 242 -11.70 5.52 -4.89
CA TRP A 242 -10.37 5.58 -4.31
C TRP A 242 -9.42 4.73 -5.13
N THR A 243 -8.58 5.37 -5.91
CA THR A 243 -7.54 4.71 -6.69
C THR A 243 -6.17 4.95 -6.04
N GLY A 244 -5.26 3.99 -6.20
CA GLY A 244 -3.96 4.00 -5.51
C GLY A 244 -4.02 3.42 -4.09
N PRO A 245 -2.90 3.49 -3.34
CA PRO A 245 -2.78 2.78 -2.07
C PRO A 245 -3.75 3.28 -1.00
N GLN A 246 -4.23 2.34 -0.21
CA GLN A 246 -5.09 2.56 0.95
C GLN A 246 -4.29 2.32 2.23
N PHE A 247 -4.30 3.29 3.14
CA PHE A 247 -3.75 3.18 4.47
C PHE A 247 -4.86 3.04 5.50
N GLY A 248 -4.59 2.32 6.60
CA GLY A 248 -5.57 2.17 7.68
C GLY A 248 -6.70 1.20 7.36
N ASN A 249 -6.42 0.14 6.60
CA ASN A 249 -7.35 -0.97 6.41
C ASN A 249 -7.55 -1.79 7.70
N ARG A 250 -8.40 -2.81 7.67
CA ARG A 250 -8.73 -3.70 8.80
C ARG A 250 -7.51 -4.31 9.50
N ASN A 251 -6.44 -4.60 8.78
CA ASN A 251 -5.24 -5.23 9.32
C ASN A 251 -4.27 -4.22 9.94
N ALA A 252 -4.47 -2.92 9.72
CA ALA A 252 -3.69 -1.87 10.36
C ALA A 252 -4.10 -1.74 11.82
N ILE A 253 -3.14 -1.87 12.74
CA ILE A 253 -3.43 -1.74 14.17
C ILE A 253 -3.63 -0.29 14.59
N ALA A 254 -2.90 0.65 13.95
CA ALA A 254 -3.10 2.06 14.16
C ALA A 254 -4.37 2.53 13.43
N PRO A 255 -5.25 3.29 14.09
CA PRO A 255 -6.50 3.76 13.49
C PRO A 255 -6.25 4.92 12.52
N ILE A 256 -5.53 4.67 11.44
CA ILE A 256 -5.29 5.67 10.40
C ILE A 256 -6.59 5.89 9.63
N LEU A 257 -7.10 7.10 9.67
CA LEU A 257 -8.22 7.54 8.84
C LEU A 257 -7.74 7.79 7.42
N GLN A 258 -8.48 7.33 6.42
CA GLN A 258 -8.20 7.68 5.03
C GLN A 258 -8.28 9.19 4.82
N GLN A 259 -7.26 9.76 4.20
CA GLN A 259 -7.22 11.18 3.88
C GLN A 259 -7.37 11.36 2.39
N PRO A 260 -8.49 11.94 1.92
CA PRO A 260 -8.70 12.20 0.51
C PRO A 260 -7.74 13.30 0.03
N ILE A 261 -6.84 12.97 -0.88
CA ILE A 261 -5.90 13.93 -1.49
C ILE A 261 -6.54 14.64 -2.70
N GLY A 262 -7.74 14.21 -3.13
CA GLY A 262 -8.37 14.68 -4.35
C GLY A 262 -7.78 14.00 -5.58
N ILE A 263 -7.04 14.74 -6.41
CA ILE A 263 -6.36 14.21 -7.61
C ILE A 263 -4.85 14.28 -7.48
N ARG A 264 -4.17 13.27 -8.03
CA ARG A 264 -2.69 13.22 -8.10
C ARG A 264 -2.22 12.43 -9.32
N PRO A 265 -1.01 12.72 -9.85
CA PRO A 265 -0.46 11.95 -10.95
C PRO A 265 -0.21 10.49 -10.55
N HIS A 266 -0.36 9.56 -11.48
CA HIS A 266 0.03 8.18 -11.31
C HIS A 266 1.54 8.04 -11.55
N THR A 267 2.29 7.75 -10.50
CA THR A 267 3.75 7.59 -10.55
C THR A 267 4.19 6.14 -10.28
N GLY A 268 3.24 5.23 -9.99
CA GLY A 268 3.47 3.82 -9.73
C GLY A 268 3.72 2.98 -10.99
N MET A 269 3.97 1.68 -10.77
CA MET A 269 4.09 0.67 -11.83
C MET A 269 2.84 -0.23 -11.92
N THR A 270 1.80 0.05 -11.14
CA THR A 270 0.52 -0.66 -11.16
C THR A 270 -0.20 -0.40 -12.47
N GLU A 271 -0.62 -1.44 -13.17
CA GLU A 271 -1.25 -1.35 -14.48
C GLU A 271 -2.77 -1.12 -14.43
N SER A 272 -3.35 -1.35 -13.28
CA SER A 272 -4.78 -1.26 -13.04
C SER A 272 -5.11 -0.20 -11.97
N ARG A 273 -6.40 0.11 -11.82
CA ARG A 273 -6.95 1.00 -10.79
C ARG A 273 -6.37 2.43 -10.81
N PHE A 274 -6.19 2.99 -11.98
CA PHE A 274 -5.92 4.41 -12.20
C PHE A 274 -6.72 4.89 -13.41
N PHE A 275 -6.89 6.20 -13.53
CA PHE A 275 -7.58 6.85 -14.64
C PHE A 275 -6.57 7.38 -15.67
N ARG A 276 -6.97 7.41 -16.95
CA ARG A 276 -6.18 7.97 -18.04
C ARG A 276 -7.02 9.02 -18.79
N GLY A 277 -6.59 10.27 -18.80
CA GLY A 277 -7.30 11.37 -19.42
C GLY A 277 -6.94 12.72 -18.83
N ILE A 278 -7.92 13.46 -18.33
CA ILE A 278 -7.75 14.80 -17.77
C ILE A 278 -8.46 14.91 -16.43
N ALA A 279 -7.80 15.55 -15.46
CA ALA A 279 -8.39 15.90 -14.17
C ALA A 279 -7.94 17.30 -13.75
N ALA A 280 -8.85 18.07 -13.15
CA ALA A 280 -8.54 19.39 -12.64
C ALA A 280 -9.12 19.58 -11.23
N SER A 281 -8.52 20.46 -10.44
CA SER A 281 -9.03 20.90 -9.14
C SER A 281 -9.03 22.41 -9.09
N PHE A 282 -10.20 22.98 -8.98
CA PHE A 282 -10.42 24.41 -8.87
C PHE A 282 -10.76 24.76 -7.42
N ARG A 283 -10.15 25.80 -6.86
CA ARG A 283 -10.44 26.25 -5.51
C ARG A 283 -10.73 27.74 -5.47
N LYS A 284 -11.88 28.09 -4.86
CA LYS A 284 -12.27 29.48 -4.61
C LYS A 284 -12.75 29.60 -3.17
N LYS A 285 -12.01 30.33 -2.34
CA LYS A 285 -12.29 30.43 -0.89
C LYS A 285 -12.44 29.03 -0.26
N ASN A 286 -13.59 28.74 0.31
CA ASN A 286 -13.94 27.50 1.02
C ASN A 286 -14.45 26.38 0.09
N PHE A 287 -14.65 26.67 -1.19
CA PHE A 287 -15.17 25.72 -2.16
C PHE A 287 -14.05 25.14 -3.03
N GLN A 288 -14.09 23.85 -3.26
CA GLN A 288 -13.23 23.13 -4.20
C GLN A 288 -14.11 22.30 -5.14
N PHE A 289 -13.79 22.33 -6.43
CA PHE A 289 -14.47 21.57 -7.48
C PHE A 289 -13.47 20.73 -8.23
N ILE A 290 -13.73 19.43 -8.37
CA ILE A 290 -12.80 18.43 -8.95
C ILE A 290 -13.52 17.68 -10.06
N PRO A 291 -13.51 18.16 -11.32
CA PRO A 291 -13.96 17.42 -12.49
C PRO A 291 -12.84 16.53 -13.04
N PHE A 292 -13.22 15.37 -13.59
CA PHE A 292 -12.31 14.52 -14.35
C PHE A 292 -13.01 13.69 -15.42
N LEU A 293 -12.26 13.40 -16.49
CA LEU A 293 -12.66 12.55 -17.61
C LEU A 293 -11.56 11.54 -17.87
N SER A 294 -11.94 10.30 -18.13
CA SER A 294 -10.98 9.22 -18.39
C SER A 294 -11.52 8.24 -19.43
N TYR A 295 -10.64 7.82 -20.32
CA TYR A 295 -10.86 6.67 -21.18
C TYR A 295 -9.63 5.78 -21.15
N LYS A 296 -9.82 4.51 -20.79
CA LYS A 296 -8.74 3.53 -20.71
C LYS A 296 -9.20 2.18 -21.25
N LYS A 297 -8.33 1.51 -22.01
CA LYS A 297 -8.54 0.10 -22.38
C LYS A 297 -8.05 -0.80 -21.27
N GLU A 298 -8.90 -1.73 -20.85
CA GLU A 298 -8.60 -2.71 -19.80
C GLU A 298 -8.47 -4.12 -20.41
N THR A 299 -7.66 -4.94 -19.75
CA THR A 299 -7.51 -6.36 -20.09
C THR A 299 -8.74 -7.12 -19.63
N ALA A 300 -9.44 -7.74 -20.58
CA ALA A 300 -10.70 -8.43 -20.29
C ALA A 300 -10.86 -9.69 -21.14
N THR A 301 -11.57 -10.65 -20.58
CA THR A 301 -12.00 -11.85 -21.32
C THR A 301 -13.31 -11.54 -22.02
N LEU A 302 -13.28 -11.52 -23.34
CA LEU A 302 -14.46 -11.37 -24.18
C LEU A 302 -15.03 -12.74 -24.57
N GLN A 303 -16.35 -12.82 -24.63
CA GLN A 303 -17.10 -13.95 -25.14
C GLN A 303 -18.19 -13.46 -26.09
N HIS A 304 -18.34 -14.11 -27.24
CA HIS A 304 -19.47 -13.83 -28.12
C HIS A 304 -20.65 -14.71 -27.73
N LEU A 305 -21.79 -14.09 -27.41
CA LEU A 305 -23.05 -14.77 -27.14
C LEU A 305 -23.99 -14.55 -28.32
N PRO A 306 -24.66 -15.62 -28.85
CA PRO A 306 -25.49 -15.50 -30.07
C PRO A 306 -26.53 -14.39 -30.02
N GLU A 307 -27.19 -14.21 -28.89
CA GLU A 307 -28.28 -13.20 -28.73
C GLU A 307 -27.82 -11.81 -28.26
N LYS A 308 -26.59 -11.69 -27.68
CA LYS A 308 -26.12 -10.47 -27.02
C LYS A 308 -24.86 -9.87 -27.63
N GLY A 309 -24.28 -10.53 -28.65
CA GLY A 309 -23.02 -10.12 -29.24
C GLY A 309 -21.85 -10.29 -28.27
N TRP A 310 -20.85 -9.41 -28.39
CA TRP A 310 -19.66 -9.45 -27.51
C TRP A 310 -20.00 -8.97 -26.10
N VAL A 311 -19.60 -9.78 -25.09
CA VAL A 311 -19.73 -9.47 -23.67
C VAL A 311 -18.40 -9.65 -22.94
N VAL A 312 -18.20 -8.86 -21.91
CA VAL A 312 -17.06 -9.01 -20.97
C VAL A 312 -17.46 -10.00 -19.89
N THR A 313 -16.76 -11.13 -19.79
CA THR A 313 -17.02 -12.10 -18.72
C THR A 313 -16.17 -11.86 -17.47
N SER A 314 -14.99 -11.26 -17.63
CA SER A 314 -14.13 -10.85 -16.51
C SER A 314 -13.16 -9.75 -16.93
N ILE A 315 -12.86 -8.83 -16.02
CA ILE A 315 -11.78 -7.83 -16.15
C ILE A 315 -10.59 -8.34 -15.33
N ASN A 316 -9.42 -8.37 -15.95
CA ASN A 316 -8.19 -8.82 -15.29
C ASN A 316 -7.35 -7.61 -14.85
N TYR A 317 -7.08 -7.52 -13.57
CA TYR A 317 -6.30 -6.45 -12.96
C TYR A 317 -4.85 -6.83 -12.61
N SER A 318 -4.40 -8.05 -12.98
CA SER A 318 -3.02 -8.49 -12.67
C SER A 318 -1.94 -7.77 -13.48
N GLY A 319 -2.28 -7.26 -14.68
CA GLY A 319 -1.32 -6.65 -15.60
C GLY A 319 -0.40 -7.64 -16.30
N LEU A 320 -0.54 -8.95 -16.10
CA LEU A 320 0.33 -9.96 -16.68
C LEU A 320 -0.15 -10.39 -18.07
N HIS A 321 0.75 -10.32 -19.06
CA HIS A 321 0.49 -10.69 -20.46
C HIS A 321 1.59 -11.62 -21.01
N ARG A 322 1.78 -12.77 -20.34
CA ARG A 322 2.90 -13.72 -20.55
C ARG A 322 2.59 -14.85 -21.49
N THR A 323 1.32 -15.31 -21.49
CA THR A 323 0.84 -16.47 -22.24
C THR A 323 0.02 -16.07 -23.46
N PRO A 324 -0.20 -16.96 -24.46
CA PRO A 324 -1.06 -16.66 -25.61
C PRO A 324 -2.47 -16.21 -25.24
N SER A 325 -3.07 -16.78 -24.20
CA SER A 325 -4.40 -16.39 -23.73
C SER A 325 -4.41 -15.01 -23.05
N GLU A 326 -3.40 -14.73 -22.21
CA GLU A 326 -3.21 -13.40 -21.60
C GLU A 326 -3.01 -12.33 -22.67
N GLN A 327 -2.19 -12.63 -23.72
CA GLN A 327 -1.96 -11.72 -24.85
C GLN A 327 -3.25 -11.46 -25.68
N ARG A 328 -4.10 -12.47 -25.88
CA ARG A 328 -5.39 -12.26 -26.55
C ARG A 328 -6.28 -11.30 -25.80
N ASN A 329 -6.33 -11.42 -24.47
CA ASN A 329 -7.19 -10.63 -23.60
C ASN A 329 -6.66 -9.22 -23.30
N ARG A 330 -5.43 -8.90 -23.72
CA ARG A 330 -4.76 -7.61 -23.46
C ARG A 330 -5.51 -6.46 -24.10
N GLN A 331 -5.94 -5.47 -23.30
CA GLN A 331 -6.57 -4.23 -23.74
C GLN A 331 -7.78 -4.44 -24.68
N THR A 332 -8.64 -5.41 -24.38
CA THR A 332 -9.76 -5.79 -25.27
C THR A 332 -11.04 -5.00 -25.04
N THR A 333 -11.21 -4.28 -23.92
CA THR A 333 -12.41 -3.49 -23.65
C THR A 333 -12.06 -2.08 -23.21
N GLY A 334 -12.79 -1.08 -23.71
CA GLY A 334 -12.68 0.31 -23.29
C GLY A 334 -13.61 0.61 -22.11
N ILE A 335 -13.14 1.40 -21.15
CA ILE A 335 -13.94 1.96 -20.07
C ILE A 335 -13.83 3.48 -20.10
N PHE A 336 -14.97 4.16 -20.28
CA PHE A 336 -15.07 5.59 -20.14
C PHE A 336 -15.56 5.93 -18.74
N ASN A 337 -14.98 6.96 -18.11
CA ASN A 337 -15.38 7.45 -16.81
C ASN A 337 -15.47 8.98 -16.84
N ALA A 338 -16.55 9.52 -16.30
CA ALA A 338 -16.74 10.94 -16.09
C ALA A 338 -17.16 11.17 -14.64
N GLY A 339 -16.42 11.99 -13.92
CA GLY A 339 -16.70 12.22 -12.52
C GLY A 339 -16.47 13.65 -12.08
N THR A 340 -17.13 14.02 -11.00
CA THR A 340 -16.98 15.31 -10.37
C THR A 340 -17.16 15.21 -8.87
N SER A 341 -16.51 16.11 -8.13
CA SER A 341 -16.75 16.28 -6.71
C SER A 341 -16.70 17.74 -6.32
N MET A 342 -17.62 18.14 -5.46
CA MET A 342 -17.68 19.47 -4.86
C MET A 342 -17.43 19.36 -3.37
N HIS A 343 -16.52 20.16 -2.86
CA HIS A 343 -16.17 20.20 -1.44
C HIS A 343 -16.35 21.61 -0.91
N TRP A 344 -16.91 21.70 0.27
CA TRP A 344 -16.93 22.91 1.07
C TRP A 344 -16.21 22.65 2.40
N SER A 345 -15.34 23.55 2.80
CA SER A 345 -14.56 23.40 4.03
C SER A 345 -14.42 24.71 4.77
N ASN A 346 -14.59 24.65 6.08
CA ASN A 346 -14.20 25.70 7.01
C ASN A 346 -13.31 25.09 8.13
N LEU A 347 -13.12 25.79 9.22
CA LEU A 347 -12.27 25.35 10.33
C LEU A 347 -12.70 24.00 10.93
N ASN A 348 -14.03 23.81 11.11
CA ASN A 348 -14.59 22.68 11.83
C ASN A 348 -15.25 21.66 10.88
N TRP A 349 -15.77 22.10 9.75
CA TRP A 349 -16.53 21.26 8.82
C TRP A 349 -15.82 21.09 7.48
N LYS A 350 -15.85 19.86 6.99
CA LYS A 350 -15.56 19.53 5.59
C LYS A 350 -16.72 18.70 5.07
N LEU A 351 -17.40 19.19 4.04
CA LEU A 351 -18.52 18.53 3.40
C LEU A 351 -18.19 18.31 1.93
N GLY A 352 -18.63 17.20 1.38
CA GLY A 352 -18.42 16.92 -0.03
C GLY A 352 -19.54 16.09 -0.64
N LEU A 353 -19.80 16.37 -1.91
CA LEU A 353 -20.74 15.64 -2.78
C LEU A 353 -19.99 15.20 -4.01
N GLY A 354 -20.23 14.00 -4.50
CA GLY A 354 -19.61 13.48 -5.70
C GLY A 354 -20.55 12.68 -6.58
N TYR A 355 -20.25 12.69 -7.87
CA TYR A 355 -20.92 11.91 -8.89
C TYR A 355 -19.88 11.23 -9.77
N LEU A 356 -20.13 9.96 -10.15
CA LEU A 356 -19.27 9.18 -11.01
C LEU A 356 -20.12 8.35 -11.99
N TYR A 357 -19.82 8.51 -13.26
CA TYR A 357 -20.39 7.77 -14.37
C TYR A 357 -19.34 6.82 -14.94
N HIS A 358 -19.73 5.57 -15.17
CA HIS A 358 -18.95 4.55 -15.84
C HIS A 358 -19.69 4.04 -17.07
N GLN A 359 -18.96 3.87 -18.17
CA GLN A 359 -19.47 3.23 -19.38
C GLN A 359 -18.46 2.25 -19.93
N LEU A 360 -18.87 1.00 -20.03
CA LEU A 360 -18.08 -0.07 -20.64
C LEU A 360 -18.42 -0.17 -22.12
N GLN A 361 -17.42 -0.44 -22.95
CA GLN A 361 -17.59 -0.67 -24.39
C GLN A 361 -18.49 -1.86 -24.68
N TYR A 362 -18.36 -2.94 -23.91
CA TYR A 362 -19.17 -4.15 -24.00
C TYR A 362 -19.84 -4.43 -22.65
N PRO A 363 -21.05 -5.02 -22.63
CA PRO A 363 -21.74 -5.32 -21.37
C PRO A 363 -20.91 -6.28 -20.50
N LEU A 364 -20.74 -5.94 -19.23
CA LEU A 364 -20.18 -6.84 -18.24
C LEU A 364 -21.21 -7.92 -17.89
N GLN A 365 -20.87 -9.17 -18.13
CA GLN A 365 -21.71 -10.32 -17.88
C GLN A 365 -20.91 -11.49 -17.28
N PRO A 366 -20.53 -11.40 -16.00
CA PRO A 366 -19.75 -12.43 -15.35
C PRO A 366 -20.53 -13.76 -15.31
N ARG A 367 -19.81 -14.88 -15.46
CA ARG A 367 -20.42 -16.21 -15.36
C ARG A 367 -21.12 -16.35 -14.01
N PRO A 368 -22.38 -16.84 -13.97
CA PRO A 368 -23.13 -16.98 -12.72
C PRO A 368 -22.41 -17.92 -11.74
N THR A 369 -22.25 -17.44 -10.52
CA THR A 369 -21.74 -18.22 -9.38
C THR A 369 -22.51 -17.82 -8.12
N TYR A 370 -22.47 -18.67 -7.07
CA TYR A 370 -23.18 -18.38 -5.82
C TYR A 370 -22.72 -17.10 -5.14
N TYR A 371 -21.49 -16.58 -5.40
CA TYR A 371 -20.91 -15.42 -4.75
C TYR A 371 -20.96 -14.14 -5.60
N ASN A 372 -21.45 -14.19 -6.85
CA ASN A 372 -21.50 -13.02 -7.72
C ASN A 372 -22.92 -12.67 -8.22
N GLN A 373 -23.96 -13.21 -7.58
CA GLN A 373 -25.36 -13.00 -7.96
C GLN A 373 -25.74 -11.51 -7.94
N TYR A 374 -25.17 -10.76 -7.02
CA TYR A 374 -25.44 -9.33 -6.82
C TYR A 374 -24.44 -8.42 -7.51
N ARG A 375 -23.46 -8.94 -8.26
CA ARG A 375 -22.48 -8.12 -8.96
C ARG A 375 -23.10 -7.43 -10.15
N PHE A 376 -22.51 -6.27 -10.48
CA PHE A 376 -22.91 -5.45 -11.62
C PHE A 376 -22.97 -6.27 -12.91
N ARG A 377 -24.04 -6.04 -13.69
CA ARG A 377 -24.28 -6.55 -15.03
C ARG A 377 -24.80 -5.41 -15.89
N GLY A 378 -24.22 -5.19 -17.06
CA GLY A 378 -24.62 -4.13 -17.97
C GLY A 378 -23.44 -3.31 -18.47
N THR A 379 -23.75 -2.16 -19.07
CA THR A 379 -22.76 -1.25 -19.71
C THR A 379 -22.54 0.02 -18.91
N THR A 380 -23.53 0.50 -18.18
CA THR A 380 -23.48 1.82 -17.53
C THR A 380 -23.72 1.71 -16.03
N LEU A 381 -22.94 2.44 -15.26
CA LEU A 381 -23.10 2.54 -13.81
C LEU A 381 -23.01 4.00 -13.39
N HIS A 382 -23.97 4.47 -12.62
CA HIS A 382 -24.01 5.79 -12.03
C HIS A 382 -23.89 5.69 -10.51
N GLN A 383 -23.03 6.50 -9.92
CA GLN A 383 -22.81 6.54 -8.49
C GLN A 383 -22.87 7.96 -7.94
N LEU A 384 -23.44 8.10 -6.76
CA LEU A 384 -23.47 9.33 -5.98
C LEU A 384 -22.82 9.07 -4.62
N ASN A 385 -22.15 10.07 -4.06
CA ASN A 385 -21.73 10.03 -2.66
C ASN A 385 -21.90 11.38 -1.98
N ALA A 386 -22.09 11.31 -0.66
CA ALA A 386 -21.98 12.44 0.24
C ALA A 386 -21.04 12.06 1.38
N HIS A 387 -20.12 12.95 1.72
CA HIS A 387 -19.20 12.71 2.82
C HIS A 387 -19.02 13.96 3.69
N TYR A 388 -18.67 13.73 4.94
CA TYR A 388 -18.50 14.78 5.91
C TYR A 388 -17.36 14.49 6.87
N GLN A 389 -16.79 15.54 7.42
CA GLN A 389 -15.88 15.52 8.56
C GLN A 389 -16.22 16.73 9.44
N TYR A 390 -16.40 16.48 10.73
CA TYR A 390 -16.66 17.50 11.72
C TYR A 390 -15.67 17.39 12.87
N SER A 391 -14.95 18.46 13.12
CA SER A 391 -13.95 18.55 14.19
C SER A 391 -14.48 19.42 15.32
N PHE A 392 -14.56 18.87 16.51
CA PHE A 392 -15.00 19.57 17.70
C PHE A 392 -14.05 19.28 18.87
N TYR A 393 -13.28 20.28 19.28
CA TYR A 393 -12.19 20.11 20.25
C TYR A 393 -11.28 18.91 19.89
N ASN A 394 -11.30 17.88 20.71
CA ASN A 394 -10.52 16.65 20.57
C ASN A 394 -11.31 15.48 19.92
N LEU A 395 -12.49 15.77 19.40
CA LEU A 395 -13.35 14.83 18.68
C LEU A 395 -13.29 15.09 17.18
N LEU A 396 -13.24 14.03 16.39
CA LEU A 396 -13.37 14.04 14.95
C LEU A 396 -14.46 13.05 14.53
N LEU A 397 -15.60 13.56 14.11
CA LEU A 397 -16.69 12.79 13.50
C LEU A 397 -16.52 12.82 11.99
N TYR A 398 -16.67 11.68 11.33
CA TYR A 398 -16.51 11.58 9.87
C TYR A 398 -17.36 10.47 9.29
N GLY A 399 -17.66 10.57 8.00
CA GLY A 399 -18.39 9.52 7.32
C GLY A 399 -18.56 9.78 5.83
N GLU A 400 -19.01 8.73 5.16
CA GLU A 400 -19.42 8.74 3.76
C GLU A 400 -20.62 7.82 3.58
N THR A 401 -21.58 8.27 2.80
CA THR A 401 -22.67 7.46 2.26
C THR A 401 -22.58 7.52 0.74
N ALA A 402 -22.63 6.37 0.08
CA ALA A 402 -22.62 6.25 -1.37
C ALA A 402 -23.77 5.38 -1.85
N HIS A 403 -24.29 5.72 -3.02
CA HIS A 403 -25.40 5.03 -3.67
C HIS A 403 -25.05 4.72 -5.12
N SER A 404 -25.18 3.48 -5.52
CA SER A 404 -25.19 3.10 -6.95
C SER A 404 -26.64 3.18 -7.43
N LEU A 405 -26.93 4.11 -8.35
CA LEU A 405 -28.30 4.40 -8.80
C LEU A 405 -28.97 3.12 -9.31
N SER A 406 -30.24 2.94 -8.92
CA SER A 406 -31.03 1.74 -9.21
C SER A 406 -30.51 0.44 -8.59
N SER A 407 -29.63 0.54 -7.58
CA SER A 407 -29.03 -0.62 -6.94
C SER A 407 -28.92 -0.43 -5.42
N GLY A 408 -27.72 -0.50 -4.81
CA GLY A 408 -27.53 -0.54 -3.37
C GLY A 408 -26.86 0.70 -2.76
N TRP A 409 -26.83 0.71 -1.43
CA TRP A 409 -26.18 1.71 -0.60
C TRP A 409 -24.94 1.17 0.12
N ALA A 410 -23.99 2.05 0.33
CA ALA A 410 -22.84 1.82 1.19
C ALA A 410 -22.70 2.98 2.18
N ASN A 411 -22.55 2.64 3.47
CA ASN A 411 -22.42 3.59 4.57
C ASN A 411 -21.17 3.28 5.38
N TYR A 412 -20.37 4.30 5.69
CA TYR A 412 -19.22 4.22 6.55
C TYR A 412 -19.11 5.48 7.40
N HIS A 413 -19.17 5.31 8.72
CA HIS A 413 -19.14 6.41 9.68
C HIS A 413 -18.19 6.08 10.83
N GLY A 414 -17.56 7.09 11.39
CA GLY A 414 -16.65 6.89 12.50
C GLY A 414 -16.46 8.12 13.36
N LEU A 415 -15.96 7.86 14.55
CA LEU A 415 -15.61 8.84 15.56
C LEU A 415 -14.20 8.54 16.06
N THR A 416 -13.34 9.55 16.09
CA THR A 416 -12.04 9.49 16.76
C THR A 416 -11.99 10.53 17.85
N ALA A 417 -11.51 10.15 19.02
CA ALA A 417 -11.33 11.07 20.14
C ALA A 417 -9.96 10.88 20.81
N SER A 418 -9.36 11.98 21.25
CA SER A 418 -8.15 11.99 22.05
C SER A 418 -8.48 12.50 23.46
N LEU A 419 -8.55 11.59 24.44
CA LEU A 419 -8.82 11.92 25.82
C LEU A 419 -7.52 12.28 26.55
N GLY A 420 -7.10 13.55 26.36
CA GLY A 420 -5.82 14.03 26.85
C GLY A 420 -4.63 13.54 26.01
N ARG A 421 -3.44 13.50 26.62
CA ARG A 421 -2.17 13.14 25.91
C ARG A 421 -1.90 11.65 25.89
N LYS A 422 -2.54 10.88 26.78
CA LYS A 422 -2.18 9.49 27.03
C LYS A 422 -3.15 8.50 26.41
N PHE A 423 -4.36 8.91 26.09
CA PHE A 423 -5.40 8.00 25.67
C PHE A 423 -6.15 8.50 24.45
N SER A 424 -6.36 7.66 23.47
CA SER A 424 -7.22 7.92 22.33
C SER A 424 -8.00 6.68 21.91
N PHE A 425 -9.16 6.88 21.32
CA PHE A 425 -9.95 5.79 20.77
C PHE A 425 -10.54 6.17 19.40
N ASN A 426 -10.91 5.14 18.65
CA ASN A 426 -11.60 5.27 17.39
C ASN A 426 -12.68 4.19 17.28
N ILE A 427 -13.88 4.61 16.91
CA ILE A 427 -15.03 3.73 16.66
C ILE A 427 -15.44 3.92 15.21
N ARG A 428 -15.74 2.83 14.49
CA ARG A 428 -16.22 2.86 13.11
C ARG A 428 -17.36 1.88 12.94
N TYR A 429 -18.33 2.27 12.14
CA TYR A 429 -19.42 1.43 11.67
C TYR A 429 -19.46 1.42 10.16
N ARG A 430 -19.70 0.26 9.57
CA ARG A 430 -19.86 0.09 8.13
C ARG A 430 -21.02 -0.82 7.80
N HIS A 431 -21.75 -0.45 6.74
CA HIS A 431 -22.80 -1.27 6.17
C HIS A 431 -22.81 -1.11 4.66
N TYR A 432 -22.41 -2.14 3.94
CA TYR A 432 -22.32 -2.19 2.49
C TYR A 432 -23.30 -3.24 1.97
N GLN A 433 -24.39 -2.80 1.36
CA GLN A 433 -25.42 -3.70 0.85
C GLN A 433 -24.86 -4.68 -0.20
N PRO A 434 -25.39 -5.91 -0.32
CA PRO A 434 -24.92 -6.89 -1.29
C PRO A 434 -24.97 -6.42 -2.73
N ASN A 435 -25.98 -5.61 -3.08
CA ASN A 435 -26.22 -5.05 -4.40
C ASN A 435 -25.56 -3.68 -4.62
N TYR A 436 -24.76 -3.17 -3.69
CA TYR A 436 -23.97 -1.97 -3.92
C TYR A 436 -22.89 -2.23 -4.99
N GLN A 437 -22.89 -1.44 -6.07
CA GLN A 437 -22.03 -1.62 -7.24
C GLN A 437 -20.94 -0.57 -7.32
N GLN A 438 -19.73 -1.00 -7.67
CA GLN A 438 -18.58 -0.11 -7.79
C GLN A 438 -17.45 -0.76 -8.62
N PHE A 439 -16.56 0.05 -9.23
CA PHE A 439 -15.36 -0.40 -9.93
C PHE A 439 -14.06 0.08 -9.26
N PHE A 440 -14.06 1.27 -8.68
CA PHE A 440 -12.86 1.94 -8.17
C PHE A 440 -12.94 2.27 -6.68
N ALA A 441 -13.94 1.77 -5.96
CA ALA A 441 -14.05 1.97 -4.53
C ALA A 441 -13.00 1.15 -3.76
N GLN A 442 -12.48 1.73 -2.69
CA GLN A 442 -11.60 1.07 -1.74
C GLN A 442 -11.74 1.78 -0.38
N SER A 443 -12.45 1.16 0.55
CA SER A 443 -12.73 1.70 1.86
C SER A 443 -12.31 0.71 2.95
N PHE A 444 -12.64 0.99 4.20
CA PHE A 444 -12.39 0.08 5.31
C PHE A 444 -13.30 -1.16 5.19
N GLN A 445 -12.72 -2.31 4.87
CA GLN A 445 -13.45 -3.53 4.54
C GLN A 445 -12.71 -4.79 4.97
N ALA A 446 -13.43 -5.89 5.12
CA ALA A 446 -12.86 -7.19 5.51
C ALA A 446 -12.53 -8.11 4.34
N GLN A 447 -13.11 -7.87 3.17
CA GLN A 447 -12.90 -8.64 1.94
C GLN A 447 -12.33 -7.77 0.81
N SER A 448 -11.91 -8.37 -0.29
CA SER A 448 -11.28 -7.66 -1.42
C SER A 448 -12.24 -6.77 -2.20
N ASN A 449 -13.54 -7.07 -2.22
CA ASN A 449 -14.56 -6.29 -2.90
C ASN A 449 -15.46 -5.59 -1.87
N LEU A 450 -15.77 -4.33 -2.08
CA LEU A 450 -16.68 -3.56 -1.25
C LEU A 450 -18.13 -3.93 -1.61
N GLY A 451 -18.88 -4.38 -0.62
CA GLY A 451 -20.27 -4.86 -0.73
C GLY A 451 -20.51 -6.10 0.13
N ASN A 452 -21.77 -6.37 0.49
CA ASN A 452 -22.19 -7.53 1.31
C ASN A 452 -21.41 -7.61 2.62
N GLU A 453 -21.32 -6.50 3.37
CA GLU A 453 -20.55 -6.46 4.60
C GLU A 453 -21.16 -5.45 5.58
N GLN A 454 -21.43 -5.91 6.80
CA GLN A 454 -21.78 -5.07 7.94
C GLN A 454 -20.79 -5.32 9.07
N GLY A 455 -20.35 -4.25 9.77
CA GLY A 455 -19.39 -4.44 10.83
C GLY A 455 -19.12 -3.22 11.69
N ALA A 456 -18.53 -3.48 12.84
CA ALA A 456 -18.11 -2.47 13.80
C ALA A 456 -16.65 -2.68 14.18
N TYR A 457 -15.92 -1.58 14.31
CA TYR A 457 -14.51 -1.55 14.68
C TYR A 457 -14.30 -0.61 15.86
N LEU A 458 -13.51 -1.06 16.82
CA LEU A 458 -13.04 -0.28 17.95
C LEU A 458 -11.52 -0.35 18.01
N SER A 459 -10.84 0.77 18.24
CA SER A 459 -9.43 0.75 18.63
C SER A 459 -9.16 1.70 19.78
N LEU A 460 -8.20 1.31 20.60
CA LEU A 460 -7.71 2.04 21.76
C LEU A 460 -6.21 2.21 21.64
N ALA A 461 -5.70 3.41 21.92
CA ALA A 461 -4.28 3.67 22.01
C ALA A 461 -3.97 4.32 23.36
N TYR A 462 -3.01 3.76 24.09
CA TYR A 462 -2.60 4.20 25.40
C TYR A 462 -1.09 4.43 25.46
N HIS A 463 -0.70 5.64 25.80
CA HIS A 463 0.67 6.13 25.84
C HIS A 463 1.01 6.60 27.27
N PRO A 464 1.25 5.70 28.24
CA PRO A 464 1.48 6.06 29.63
C PRO A 464 2.76 6.88 29.83
N SER A 465 3.76 6.65 28.98
CA SER A 465 5.04 7.32 29.02
C SER A 465 5.62 7.56 27.61
N ARG A 466 6.72 8.30 27.50
CA ARG A 466 7.44 8.52 26.23
C ARG A 466 8.13 7.26 25.69
N LYS A 467 8.23 6.22 26.50
CA LYS A 467 8.92 4.98 26.16
C LYS A 467 7.99 3.83 25.82
N PHE A 468 6.74 3.89 26.24
CA PHE A 468 5.81 2.78 26.12
C PHE A 468 4.54 3.19 25.40
N ASP A 469 4.20 2.45 24.35
CA ASP A 469 2.98 2.58 23.57
C ASP A 469 2.23 1.24 23.55
N TRP A 470 0.94 1.28 23.79
CA TRP A 470 0.04 0.14 23.63
C TRP A 470 -1.14 0.52 22.76
N ILE A 471 -1.39 -0.28 21.72
CA ILE A 471 -2.53 -0.12 20.83
C ILE A 471 -3.26 -1.45 20.77
N ALA A 472 -4.57 -1.44 20.91
CA ALA A 472 -5.43 -2.60 20.73
C ALA A 472 -6.58 -2.26 19.79
N SER A 473 -7.03 -3.24 19.00
CA SER A 473 -8.18 -3.08 18.13
C SER A 473 -9.01 -4.35 18.03
N PHE A 474 -10.30 -4.16 17.86
CA PHE A 474 -11.27 -5.22 17.64
C PHE A 474 -12.17 -4.87 16.46
N ASP A 475 -12.36 -5.79 15.54
CA ASP A 475 -13.24 -5.65 14.39
C ASP A 475 -14.14 -6.87 14.26
N TYR A 476 -15.45 -6.63 14.29
CA TYR A 476 -16.49 -7.61 14.00
C TYR A 476 -17.08 -7.35 12.62
N VAL A 477 -17.33 -8.41 11.87
CA VAL A 477 -17.92 -8.34 10.54
C VAL A 477 -18.90 -9.48 10.30
N GLN A 478 -20.00 -9.15 9.67
CA GLN A 478 -21.04 -10.06 9.22
C GLN A 478 -21.26 -9.93 7.70
N PHE A 479 -21.54 -11.05 7.03
CA PHE A 479 -21.84 -11.15 5.62
C PHE A 479 -23.21 -11.80 5.45
N GLU A 480 -24.16 -11.05 4.94
CA GLU A 480 -25.55 -11.49 4.80
C GLU A 480 -25.74 -12.52 3.67
N LYS A 481 -24.92 -12.44 2.64
CA LYS A 481 -25.04 -13.26 1.42
C LYS A 481 -23.76 -14.09 1.21
N PRO A 482 -23.83 -15.16 0.39
CA PRO A 482 -22.67 -15.92 -0.01
C PRO A 482 -21.55 -15.03 -0.57
N ARG A 483 -20.31 -15.41 -0.29
CA ARG A 483 -19.09 -14.76 -0.76
C ARG A 483 -18.09 -15.77 -1.30
N TYR A 484 -17.02 -15.31 -1.92
CA TYR A 484 -15.97 -16.20 -2.39
C TYR A 484 -15.48 -17.13 -1.29
N ARG A 485 -15.48 -18.45 -1.55
CA ARG A 485 -15.18 -19.54 -0.61
C ARG A 485 -16.17 -19.72 0.56
N VAL A 486 -17.30 -19.04 0.56
CA VAL A 486 -18.31 -19.20 1.63
C VAL A 486 -19.70 -19.17 1.02
N ARG A 487 -20.40 -20.31 1.05
CA ARG A 487 -21.71 -20.49 0.41
C ARG A 487 -22.89 -20.06 1.26
N LEU A 488 -22.69 -19.81 2.53
CA LEU A 488 -23.72 -19.41 3.49
C LEU A 488 -23.42 -18.02 4.06
N PRO A 489 -24.40 -17.32 4.64
CA PRO A 489 -24.14 -16.18 5.51
C PRO A 489 -23.07 -16.51 6.53
N SER A 490 -22.22 -15.57 6.85
CA SER A 490 -21.03 -15.84 7.68
C SER A 490 -20.57 -14.62 8.42
N GLU A 491 -19.76 -14.83 9.43
CA GLU A 491 -19.20 -13.76 10.26
C GLU A 491 -17.71 -13.95 10.54
N GLY A 492 -17.11 -12.97 11.14
CA GLY A 492 -15.72 -13.04 11.56
C GLY A 492 -15.31 -11.87 12.45
N TRP A 493 -14.28 -12.08 13.23
CA TRP A 493 -13.70 -11.07 14.09
C TRP A 493 -12.19 -11.09 14.03
N LEU A 494 -11.62 -9.93 14.31
CA LEU A 494 -10.20 -9.72 14.34
C LEU A 494 -9.85 -8.89 15.58
N PHE A 495 -9.10 -9.49 16.49
CA PHE A 495 -8.48 -8.79 17.61
C PHE A 495 -6.99 -8.62 17.34
N GLN A 496 -6.46 -7.43 17.59
CA GLN A 496 -5.05 -7.13 17.49
C GLN A 496 -4.60 -6.35 18.72
N SER A 497 -3.38 -6.64 19.18
CA SER A 497 -2.75 -5.89 20.26
C SER A 497 -1.26 -5.70 19.93
N GLN A 498 -0.75 -4.50 20.10
CA GLN A 498 0.66 -4.17 19.89
C GLN A 498 1.19 -3.37 21.06
N MET A 499 2.28 -3.85 21.63
CA MET A 499 3.03 -3.15 22.66
C MET A 499 4.40 -2.78 22.09
N SER A 500 4.81 -1.55 22.30
CA SER A 500 6.13 -1.06 21.85
C SER A 500 6.85 -0.40 23.01
N TYR A 501 8.10 -0.79 23.22
CA TYR A 501 9.02 -0.11 24.13
C TYR A 501 10.12 0.55 23.32
N ILE A 502 10.28 1.86 23.48
CA ILE A 502 11.15 2.69 22.65
C ILE A 502 12.34 3.18 23.48
N TRP A 503 13.53 2.84 23.06
CA TRP A 503 14.77 3.48 23.52
C TRP A 503 15.07 4.66 22.60
N TYR A 504 14.83 5.86 23.10
CA TYR A 504 15.02 7.07 22.31
C TYR A 504 16.39 7.08 21.62
N LYS A 505 16.41 7.28 20.30
CA LYS A 505 17.59 7.26 19.41
C LYS A 505 18.35 5.93 19.31
N LYS A 506 17.99 4.89 20.05
CA LYS A 506 18.70 3.59 20.05
C LYS A 506 17.94 2.47 19.36
N GLY A 507 16.63 2.42 19.51
CA GLY A 507 15.85 1.34 18.92
C GLY A 507 14.50 1.12 19.59
N TYR A 508 13.90 -0.04 19.34
CA TYR A 508 12.62 -0.43 19.92
C TYR A 508 12.51 -1.95 20.07
N LEU A 509 11.68 -2.36 21.01
CA LEU A 509 11.13 -3.71 21.13
C LEU A 509 9.63 -3.62 20.91
N ARG A 510 9.08 -4.44 20.01
CA ARG A 510 7.66 -4.47 19.67
C ARG A 510 7.14 -5.88 19.73
N LEU A 511 6.09 -6.09 20.50
CA LEU A 511 5.34 -7.32 20.54
C LEU A 511 3.98 -7.08 19.90
N ARG A 512 3.63 -7.89 18.90
CA ARG A 512 2.33 -7.85 18.21
C ARG A 512 1.65 -9.20 18.32
N TYR A 513 0.41 -9.18 18.76
CA TYR A 513 -0.51 -10.31 18.83
C TYR A 513 -1.68 -10.08 17.92
N GLN A 514 -2.10 -11.09 17.16
CA GLN A 514 -3.30 -11.07 16.33
C GLN A 514 -4.07 -12.36 16.52
N TYR A 515 -5.37 -12.21 16.79
CA TYR A 515 -6.36 -13.29 16.84
C TYR A 515 -7.40 -13.03 15.76
N LYS A 516 -7.49 -13.88 14.74
CA LYS A 516 -8.45 -13.78 13.66
C LYS A 516 -9.28 -15.05 13.59
N TRP A 517 -10.58 -14.89 13.83
CA TRP A 517 -11.57 -15.94 13.67
C TRP A 517 -12.52 -15.57 12.53
N PHE A 518 -12.87 -16.52 11.66
CA PHE A 518 -13.78 -16.32 10.54
C PHE A 518 -14.28 -17.65 10.02
N GLN A 519 -15.32 -17.62 9.18
CA GLN A 519 -15.97 -18.78 8.63
C GLN A 519 -15.63 -18.98 7.15
N GLU A 520 -15.39 -20.24 6.77
CA GLU A 520 -15.19 -20.70 5.38
C GLU A 520 -16.02 -21.94 5.10
N ASN A 521 -16.15 -22.34 3.84
CA ASN A 521 -16.75 -23.64 3.51
C ASN A 521 -15.93 -24.78 4.13
N PHE A 522 -16.64 -25.74 4.70
CA PHE A 522 -16.03 -27.03 5.03
C PHE A 522 -15.61 -27.72 3.72
N PRO A 523 -14.47 -28.43 3.66
CA PRO A 523 -14.14 -29.27 2.54
C PRO A 523 -15.20 -30.39 2.46
N ALA A 524 -16.16 -30.24 1.55
CA ALA A 524 -17.23 -31.22 1.41
C ALA A 524 -16.78 -32.37 0.52
N GLU A 525 -17.00 -33.59 0.96
CA GLU A 525 -16.90 -34.79 0.15
C GLU A 525 -17.99 -34.85 -0.94
N SER A 526 -19.09 -34.10 -0.78
CA SER A 526 -20.13 -33.92 -1.78
C SER A 526 -20.50 -32.44 -2.00
N LYS A 527 -20.74 -32.07 -3.27
CA LYS A 527 -21.14 -30.71 -3.68
C LYS A 527 -22.51 -30.26 -3.13
N LEU A 528 -23.28 -31.16 -2.55
CA LEU A 528 -24.67 -30.98 -2.12
C LEU A 528 -24.81 -30.50 -0.67
N GLN A 529 -23.81 -30.70 0.18
CA GLN A 529 -23.85 -30.23 1.60
C GLN A 529 -22.95 -29.02 1.81
N SER A 530 -23.56 -27.84 1.89
CA SER A 530 -22.86 -26.62 2.29
C SER A 530 -22.80 -26.55 3.82
N ARG A 531 -21.65 -26.89 4.40
CA ARG A 531 -21.35 -26.71 5.81
C ARG A 531 -20.29 -25.63 5.99
N ILE A 532 -20.44 -24.78 6.99
CA ILE A 532 -19.46 -23.77 7.37
C ILE A 532 -18.49 -24.36 8.38
N ALA A 533 -17.21 -24.11 8.16
CA ALA A 533 -16.13 -24.42 9.08
C ALA A 533 -15.62 -23.14 9.74
N ASN A 534 -15.33 -23.21 11.04
CA ASN A 534 -14.68 -22.13 11.77
C ASN A 534 -13.16 -22.18 11.52
N VAL A 535 -12.58 -21.04 11.19
CA VAL A 535 -11.16 -20.92 10.94
C VAL A 535 -10.55 -19.97 11.94
N LEU A 536 -9.55 -20.46 12.66
CA LEU A 536 -8.76 -19.68 13.60
C LEU A 536 -7.36 -19.44 13.06
N ARG A 537 -6.91 -18.18 13.09
CA ARG A 537 -5.52 -17.78 12.81
C ARG A 537 -4.99 -16.96 13.97
N LEU A 538 -3.92 -17.45 14.59
CA LEU A 538 -3.17 -16.71 15.60
C LEU A 538 -1.82 -16.30 15.02
N GLN A 539 -1.35 -15.13 15.42
CA GLN A 539 -0.01 -14.64 15.09
C GLN A 539 0.56 -13.96 16.33
N LEU A 540 1.79 -14.32 16.65
CA LEU A 540 2.59 -13.63 17.65
C LEU A 540 3.90 -13.24 16.99
N ARG A 541 4.22 -11.94 16.97
CA ARG A 541 5.44 -11.41 16.38
C ARG A 541 6.18 -10.53 17.37
N LEU A 542 7.48 -10.79 17.52
CA LEU A 542 8.41 -9.97 18.28
C LEU A 542 9.42 -9.34 17.31
N ASN A 543 9.50 -8.03 17.31
CA ASN A 543 10.50 -7.26 16.56
C ASN A 543 11.42 -6.55 17.56
N PHE A 544 12.71 -6.69 17.38
CA PHE A 544 13.74 -5.99 18.13
C PHE A 544 14.68 -5.29 17.17
N GLN A 545 14.73 -3.95 17.23
CA GLN A 545 15.66 -3.16 16.46
C GLN A 545 16.56 -2.38 17.41
N TYR A 546 17.86 -2.42 17.17
CA TYR A 546 18.82 -1.75 18.01
C TYR A 546 20.03 -1.24 17.20
N LYS A 547 20.40 0.01 17.47
CA LYS A 547 21.55 0.68 16.90
C LYS A 547 22.79 0.29 17.72
N LEU A 548 23.66 -0.52 17.16
CA LEU A 548 24.90 -0.97 17.82
C LEU A 548 25.93 0.16 17.88
N THR A 549 26.13 0.83 16.73
CA THR A 549 27.00 2.00 16.57
C THR A 549 26.32 3.01 15.65
N ASP A 550 26.98 4.13 15.34
CA ASP A 550 26.45 5.10 14.36
C ASP A 550 26.29 4.53 12.96
N SER A 551 27.09 3.52 12.63
CA SER A 551 27.09 2.89 11.31
C SER A 551 26.39 1.56 11.26
N TRP A 552 26.19 0.87 12.41
CA TRP A 552 25.66 -0.48 12.47
C TRP A 552 24.33 -0.55 13.21
N MET A 553 23.36 -1.20 12.62
CA MET A 553 22.05 -1.46 13.21
C MET A 553 21.70 -2.94 13.05
N LEU A 554 21.14 -3.50 14.10
CA LEU A 554 20.62 -4.86 14.17
C LEU A 554 19.09 -4.80 14.15
N ASN A 555 18.47 -5.67 13.35
CA ASN A 555 17.03 -5.87 13.36
C ASN A 555 16.74 -7.38 13.42
N ASN A 556 16.00 -7.81 14.43
CA ASN A 556 15.62 -9.20 14.66
C ASN A 556 14.10 -9.31 14.65
N GLN A 557 13.57 -10.36 14.06
CA GLN A 557 12.17 -10.70 14.14
C GLN A 557 12.00 -12.18 14.44
N VAL A 558 11.12 -12.49 15.37
CA VAL A 558 10.63 -13.84 15.65
C VAL A 558 9.13 -13.84 15.50
N GLU A 559 8.59 -14.79 14.74
CA GLU A 559 7.15 -14.90 14.51
C GLU A 559 6.69 -16.34 14.60
N GLY A 560 5.61 -16.54 15.38
CA GLY A 560 4.84 -17.77 15.44
C GLY A 560 3.46 -17.59 14.83
N ARG A 561 3.01 -18.59 14.08
CA ARG A 561 1.64 -18.66 13.56
C ARG A 561 0.97 -19.98 13.91
N HIS A 562 -0.32 -19.92 14.13
CA HIS A 562 -1.18 -21.07 14.31
C HIS A 562 -2.42 -20.93 13.43
N PHE A 563 -2.73 -21.97 12.68
CA PHE A 563 -3.93 -22.07 11.85
C PHE A 563 -4.69 -23.34 12.24
N ALA A 564 -5.97 -23.19 12.53
CA ALA A 564 -6.87 -24.30 12.77
C ALA A 564 -8.17 -24.11 11.98
N LYS A 565 -8.72 -25.20 11.45
CA LYS A 565 -9.99 -25.22 10.73
C LYS A 565 -10.84 -26.36 11.29
N ASP A 566 -11.84 -26.02 12.12
CA ASP A 566 -12.65 -26.96 12.92
C ASP A 566 -11.79 -28.05 13.60
N ALA A 567 -12.20 -29.32 13.46
CA ALA A 567 -11.53 -30.47 14.04
C ALA A 567 -10.28 -30.94 13.25
N ALA A 568 -9.88 -30.22 12.18
CA ALA A 568 -8.67 -30.57 11.43
C ALA A 568 -7.41 -30.30 12.26
N TYR A 569 -6.37 -31.10 12.01
CA TYR A 569 -5.08 -30.92 12.69
C TYR A 569 -4.55 -29.48 12.50
N PRO A 570 -4.18 -28.79 13.58
CA PRO A 570 -3.69 -27.44 13.52
C PRO A 570 -2.36 -27.41 12.72
N LYS A 571 -2.19 -26.34 11.92
CA LYS A 571 -0.97 -26.05 11.19
C LYS A 571 -0.22 -24.93 11.88
N ARG A 572 1.08 -25.07 12.01
CA ARG A 572 1.93 -24.10 12.70
C ARG A 572 2.97 -23.53 11.74
N GLY A 573 3.40 -22.33 12.02
CA GLY A 573 4.49 -21.69 11.32
C GLY A 573 5.40 -20.97 12.30
N PHE A 574 6.69 -21.06 12.06
CA PHE A 574 7.71 -20.34 12.82
C PHE A 574 8.72 -19.71 11.87
N LEU A 575 9.11 -18.48 12.19
CA LEU A 575 10.14 -17.72 11.48
C LEU A 575 11.04 -17.02 12.50
N ALA A 576 12.35 -17.10 12.30
CA ALA A 576 13.34 -16.26 12.96
C ALA A 576 14.23 -15.62 11.90
N LEU A 577 14.40 -14.30 11.96
CA LEU A 577 15.29 -13.60 11.04
C LEU A 577 16.12 -12.55 11.77
N GLN A 578 17.28 -12.28 11.20
CA GLN A 578 18.20 -11.24 11.62
C GLN A 578 18.68 -10.44 10.41
N ASP A 579 18.62 -9.11 10.52
CA ASP A 579 19.22 -8.18 9.58
C ASP A 579 20.41 -7.48 10.25
N LEU A 580 21.50 -7.42 9.54
CA LEU A 580 22.65 -6.58 9.86
C LEU A 580 22.71 -5.45 8.82
N ILE A 581 22.62 -4.23 9.27
CA ILE A 581 22.53 -3.04 8.41
C ILE A 581 23.74 -2.17 8.69
N TRP A 582 24.50 -1.91 7.63
CA TRP A 582 25.62 -1.00 7.67
C TRP A 582 25.38 0.24 6.81
N LYS A 583 25.44 1.40 7.43
CA LYS A 583 25.31 2.69 6.79
C LYS A 583 26.12 3.75 7.53
N ASN A 584 27.19 4.20 6.92
CA ASN A 584 28.01 5.27 7.46
C ASN A 584 27.63 6.60 6.74
N PRO A 585 27.24 7.66 7.44
CA PRO A 585 26.82 8.93 6.84
C PRO A 585 27.81 9.57 5.87
N GLY A 586 29.10 9.42 6.10
CA GLY A 586 30.16 9.94 5.23
C GLY A 586 30.57 9.03 4.08
N ASN A 587 30.11 7.77 4.07
CA ASN A 587 30.52 6.76 3.08
C ASN A 587 29.52 6.66 1.93
N PRO A 588 29.97 6.59 0.66
CA PRO A 588 29.08 6.36 -0.47
C PRO A 588 28.45 4.98 -0.51
N LEU A 589 29.07 4.01 0.19
CA LEU A 589 28.61 2.61 0.27
C LEU A 589 27.70 2.41 1.48
N SER A 590 26.61 1.66 1.30
CA SER A 590 25.81 1.08 2.37
C SER A 590 25.38 -0.34 1.99
N ALA A 591 25.26 -1.21 2.99
CA ALA A 591 24.93 -2.60 2.78
C ALA A 591 23.97 -3.10 3.85
N ASN A 592 23.18 -4.11 3.52
CA ASN A 592 22.42 -4.88 4.49
C ASN A 592 22.40 -6.35 4.11
N LEU A 593 22.45 -7.19 5.13
CA LEU A 593 22.47 -8.65 5.04
C LEU A 593 21.33 -9.20 5.87
N ARG A 594 20.67 -10.24 5.41
CA ARG A 594 19.66 -11.00 6.15
C ARG A 594 20.00 -12.47 6.18
N LEU A 595 19.74 -13.08 7.33
CA LEU A 595 19.57 -14.50 7.51
C LEU A 595 18.18 -14.76 8.09
N ALA A 596 17.40 -15.62 7.46
CA ALA A 596 16.09 -16.05 7.93
C ALA A 596 15.99 -17.56 7.90
N TRP A 597 15.56 -18.15 9.02
CA TRP A 597 15.19 -19.55 9.11
C TRP A 597 13.70 -19.68 9.35
N PHE A 598 13.05 -20.60 8.65
CA PHE A 598 11.62 -20.81 8.75
C PHE A 598 11.25 -22.28 8.72
N ASN A 599 10.21 -22.61 9.48
CA ASN A 599 9.56 -23.91 9.48
C ASN A 599 8.04 -23.74 9.57
N VAL A 600 7.34 -24.03 8.47
CA VAL A 600 5.92 -23.76 8.31
C VAL A 600 5.23 -24.98 7.70
N ASP A 601 4.31 -25.59 8.43
CA ASP A 601 3.66 -26.86 8.06
C ASP A 601 2.87 -26.79 6.75
N SER A 602 2.23 -25.65 6.46
CA SER A 602 1.40 -25.50 5.26
C SER A 602 1.31 -24.07 4.76
N TYR A 603 0.82 -23.90 3.54
CA TYR A 603 0.56 -22.58 2.96
C TYR A 603 -0.48 -21.74 3.75
N ASP A 604 -1.38 -22.38 4.51
CA ASP A 604 -2.36 -21.68 5.36
C ASP A 604 -1.73 -20.98 6.56
N ALA A 605 -0.61 -21.51 7.08
CA ALA A 605 0.18 -20.93 8.16
C ALA A 605 1.36 -20.05 7.69
N ARG A 606 1.44 -19.75 6.36
CA ARG A 606 2.54 -18.97 5.77
C ARG A 606 2.75 -17.63 6.45
N ILE A 607 4.01 -17.22 6.50
CA ILE A 607 4.46 -15.97 7.13
C ILE A 607 4.95 -15.01 6.03
N TYR A 608 4.55 -13.76 6.09
CA TYR A 608 5.06 -12.69 5.25
C TYR A 608 5.92 -11.73 6.07
N THR A 609 7.07 -11.35 5.54
CA THR A 609 7.90 -10.32 6.15
C THR A 609 8.37 -9.32 5.10
N TYR A 610 8.57 -8.09 5.54
CA TYR A 610 9.23 -7.08 4.72
C TYR A 610 10.70 -7.47 4.53
N GLU A 611 11.19 -7.34 3.30
CA GLU A 611 12.58 -7.53 2.92
C GLU A 611 13.11 -6.27 2.24
N ARG A 612 14.22 -5.74 2.74
CA ARG A 612 14.86 -4.57 2.15
C ARG A 612 15.25 -4.85 0.71
N ASP A 613 15.06 -3.85 -0.16
CA ASP A 613 15.29 -4.00 -1.58
C ASP A 613 15.96 -2.75 -2.16
N VAL A 614 16.18 -2.73 -3.48
CA VAL A 614 16.62 -1.56 -4.21
C VAL A 614 15.58 -0.44 -4.13
N LEU A 615 15.94 0.77 -4.47
CA LEU A 615 15.08 1.93 -4.31
C LEU A 615 13.73 1.76 -5.03
N TYR A 616 12.62 2.04 -4.32
CA TYR A 616 11.24 1.91 -4.82
C TYR A 616 10.84 0.48 -5.24
N ALA A 617 11.58 -0.51 -4.82
CA ALA A 617 11.16 -1.89 -4.89
C ALA A 617 10.89 -2.41 -3.48
N PHE A 618 9.77 -3.09 -3.31
CA PHE A 618 9.38 -3.70 -2.05
C PHE A 618 9.24 -5.18 -2.25
N SER A 619 9.81 -5.95 -1.34
CA SER A 619 9.73 -7.40 -1.37
C SER A 619 9.09 -7.89 -0.09
N PHE A 620 8.05 -8.74 -0.23
CA PHE A 620 7.37 -9.41 0.86
C PHE A 620 7.33 -10.91 0.61
N PRO A 621 8.48 -11.59 0.70
CA PRO A 621 8.49 -13.03 0.47
C PRO A 621 7.55 -13.74 1.44
N SER A 622 6.84 -14.73 0.90
CA SER A 622 6.05 -15.66 1.69
C SER A 622 6.92 -16.84 2.10
N PHE A 623 6.96 -17.10 3.39
CA PHE A 623 7.67 -18.25 3.97
C PHE A 623 6.66 -19.36 4.25
N PHE A 624 6.84 -20.50 3.61
CA PHE A 624 6.08 -21.72 3.81
C PHE A 624 6.98 -22.92 3.55
N ARG A 625 6.66 -24.09 4.11
CA ARG A 625 7.54 -25.24 4.20
C ARG A 625 8.72 -24.98 5.16
N ASN A 626 9.85 -25.66 4.97
CA ASN A 626 11.04 -25.56 5.84
C ASN A 626 12.24 -25.12 5.03
N GLY A 627 13.02 -24.16 5.53
CA GLY A 627 14.17 -23.68 4.77
C GLY A 627 14.89 -22.50 5.40
N ILE A 628 15.89 -22.02 4.65
CA ILE A 628 16.68 -20.83 4.97
C ILE A 628 16.62 -19.87 3.79
N ARG A 629 16.47 -18.57 4.11
CA ARG A 629 16.60 -17.50 3.12
C ARG A 629 17.64 -16.50 3.58
N THR A 630 18.54 -16.17 2.65
CA THR A 630 19.56 -15.13 2.85
C THR A 630 19.43 -14.07 1.77
N TYR A 631 19.80 -12.84 2.09
CA TYR A 631 20.03 -11.84 1.05
C TYR A 631 21.16 -10.88 1.42
N ALA A 632 21.78 -10.33 0.38
CA ALA A 632 22.66 -9.18 0.44
C ALA A 632 22.11 -8.07 -0.46
N ASN A 633 22.07 -6.85 0.05
CA ASN A 633 21.66 -5.67 -0.69
C ASN A 633 22.72 -4.58 -0.47
N ILE A 634 23.22 -4.00 -1.56
CA ILE A 634 24.29 -3.01 -1.58
C ILE A 634 23.81 -1.77 -2.32
N LYS A 635 24.10 -0.61 -1.77
CA LYS A 635 23.92 0.69 -2.45
C LYS A 635 25.28 1.37 -2.54
N TYR A 636 25.61 1.89 -3.72
CA TYR A 636 26.82 2.69 -3.94
C TYR A 636 26.48 4.00 -4.68
N ARG A 637 27.00 5.13 -4.21
CA ARG A 637 26.76 6.44 -4.78
C ARG A 637 28.06 7.02 -5.34
N ILE A 638 28.05 7.37 -6.61
CA ILE A 638 29.17 8.03 -7.28
C ILE A 638 28.82 9.52 -7.45
N GLY A 639 29.57 10.36 -6.73
CA GLY A 639 29.30 11.79 -6.70
C GLY A 639 27.90 12.13 -6.19
N LYS A 640 27.27 13.15 -6.79
CA LYS A 640 25.91 13.59 -6.43
C LYS A 640 24.81 13.05 -7.36
N SER A 641 25.20 12.58 -8.52
CA SER A 641 24.26 12.30 -9.62
C SER A 641 23.98 10.83 -9.87
N LEU A 642 24.90 9.91 -9.57
CA LEU A 642 24.79 8.51 -9.95
C LEU A 642 24.71 7.61 -8.72
N GLU A 643 23.69 6.77 -8.70
CA GLU A 643 23.47 5.79 -7.61
C GLU A 643 23.25 4.39 -8.22
N PHE A 644 23.89 3.39 -7.63
CA PHE A 644 23.76 1.98 -7.97
C PHE A 644 23.20 1.19 -6.80
N TRP A 645 22.39 0.19 -7.09
CA TRP A 645 21.93 -0.81 -6.14
C TRP A 645 22.10 -2.20 -6.73
N GLY A 646 22.46 -3.13 -5.90
CA GLY A 646 22.50 -4.54 -6.22
C GLY A 646 21.91 -5.37 -5.10
N LYS A 647 21.06 -6.32 -5.43
CA LYS A 647 20.49 -7.29 -4.49
C LYS A 647 20.66 -8.70 -5.04
N ALA A 648 21.08 -9.62 -4.19
CA ALA A 648 21.01 -11.06 -4.43
C ALA A 648 20.31 -11.70 -3.23
N ALA A 649 19.26 -12.47 -3.49
CA ALA A 649 18.51 -13.18 -2.47
C ALA A 649 18.44 -14.67 -2.82
N HIS A 650 18.77 -15.53 -1.88
CA HIS A 650 18.80 -16.98 -2.07
C HIS A 650 17.91 -17.66 -1.03
N THR A 651 17.06 -18.57 -1.48
CA THR A 651 16.23 -19.42 -0.63
C THR A 651 16.57 -20.88 -0.90
N HIS A 652 16.87 -21.62 0.15
CA HIS A 652 17.04 -23.07 0.11
C HIS A 652 15.97 -23.72 0.96
N TYR A 653 15.16 -24.58 0.34
CA TYR A 653 14.13 -25.36 1.01
C TYR A 653 14.63 -26.75 1.33
N PHE A 654 14.21 -27.30 2.47
CA PHE A 654 14.57 -28.65 2.88
C PHE A 654 13.45 -29.62 2.53
N GLY A 655 13.81 -30.80 2.00
CA GLY A 655 12.88 -31.92 1.77
C GLY A 655 11.82 -31.67 0.70
N ILE A 656 12.17 -30.91 -0.34
CA ILE A 656 11.32 -30.72 -1.53
C ILE A 656 12.14 -30.82 -2.81
N ASP A 657 11.50 -31.27 -3.88
CA ASP A 657 12.11 -31.41 -5.21
C ASP A 657 11.60 -30.37 -6.21
N GLU A 658 10.56 -29.62 -5.84
CA GLU A 658 9.97 -28.57 -6.67
C GLU A 658 9.30 -27.47 -5.85
N MET A 659 9.23 -26.26 -6.40
CA MET A 659 8.57 -25.12 -5.80
C MET A 659 7.73 -24.33 -6.81
N GLY A 660 6.67 -23.66 -6.34
CA GLY A 660 5.72 -22.97 -7.21
C GLY A 660 4.62 -23.91 -7.72
N SER A 661 3.88 -23.47 -8.73
CA SER A 661 2.80 -24.23 -9.34
C SER A 661 2.55 -23.80 -10.79
N GLY A 662 1.95 -24.68 -11.61
CA GLY A 662 1.59 -24.37 -12.99
C GLY A 662 2.81 -24.01 -13.85
N LEU A 663 2.75 -22.88 -14.55
CA LEU A 663 3.85 -22.38 -15.39
C LEU A 663 4.99 -21.76 -14.57
N ASP A 664 4.73 -21.33 -13.34
CA ASP A 664 5.73 -20.76 -12.43
C ASP A 664 6.46 -21.84 -11.59
N LEU A 665 6.21 -23.13 -11.85
CA LEU A 665 6.88 -24.25 -11.16
C LEU A 665 8.37 -24.26 -11.54
N ILE A 666 9.22 -24.30 -10.52
CA ILE A 666 10.69 -24.43 -10.62
C ILE A 666 11.08 -25.81 -10.08
N ALA A 667 11.82 -26.57 -10.88
CA ALA A 667 12.41 -27.84 -10.44
C ALA A 667 13.57 -27.58 -9.48
N GLY A 668 13.66 -28.41 -8.45
CA GLY A 668 14.67 -28.28 -7.38
C GLY A 668 14.16 -27.52 -6.16
N ASN A 669 15.04 -27.36 -5.19
CA ASN A 669 14.76 -26.82 -3.86
C ASN A 669 15.43 -25.47 -3.59
N GLN A 670 15.98 -24.83 -4.62
CA GLN A 670 16.70 -23.56 -4.51
C GLN A 670 16.10 -22.50 -5.42
N ARG A 671 16.05 -21.27 -4.91
CA ARG A 671 15.62 -20.11 -5.69
C ARG A 671 16.54 -18.93 -5.40
N THR A 672 17.10 -18.37 -6.47
CA THR A 672 17.97 -17.19 -6.40
C THR A 672 17.37 -16.07 -7.22
N ASP A 673 17.08 -14.95 -6.57
CA ASP A 673 16.57 -13.74 -7.19
C ASP A 673 17.69 -12.69 -7.20
N ILE A 674 17.98 -12.11 -8.37
CA ILE A 674 18.94 -11.01 -8.51
C ILE A 674 18.22 -9.75 -8.99
N ARG A 675 18.71 -8.59 -8.52
CA ARG A 675 18.20 -7.28 -8.94
C ARG A 675 19.32 -6.26 -9.00
N PHE A 676 19.33 -5.48 -10.08
CA PHE A 676 20.25 -4.36 -10.29
C PHE A 676 19.46 -3.11 -10.59
N GLN A 677 19.91 -1.98 -10.08
CA GLN A 677 19.26 -0.70 -10.33
C GLN A 677 20.31 0.41 -10.48
N ILE A 678 20.08 1.29 -11.44
CA ILE A 678 20.87 2.49 -11.67
C ILE A 678 19.92 3.68 -11.68
N ARG A 679 20.28 4.73 -10.95
CA ARG A 679 19.60 6.01 -11.00
C ARG A 679 20.60 7.10 -11.37
N TYR A 680 20.25 7.89 -12.36
CA TYR A 680 20.96 9.10 -12.72
C TYR A 680 20.09 10.33 -12.43
N SER A 681 20.64 11.32 -11.76
CA SER A 681 19.96 12.58 -11.42
C SER A 681 20.70 13.75 -12.04
N TRP A 682 19.99 14.55 -12.84
CA TRP A 682 20.47 15.82 -13.34
C TRP A 682 20.19 16.89 -12.28
N ASN A 683 21.24 17.63 -11.93
CA ASN A 683 21.13 18.76 -10.97
C ASN A 683 20.99 20.07 -11.72
#